data_3f96dd4337232795f9edc15d25f7a20b
#
_entry.id   3f96dd4337232795f9edc15d25f7a20b
#
_cell.length_a   1.000
_cell.length_b   1.000
_cell.length_c   1.000
_cell.angle_alpha   90.00
_cell.angle_beta   90.00
_cell.angle_gamma   90.00
#
_symmetry.space_group_name_H-M   'P 1'
#
loop_
_entity.id
_entity.type
_entity.pdbx_description
1 polymer ?
#
loop_
_entity_poly.entity_id
_entity_poly.type
_entity_poly.pdbx_seq_one_letter_code
_entity_poly.pdbx_strand_id
1 'polypeptide(L)'
;GERQAGERQTGERQAGERQTGERQAGEQQAEEQKAEEQKAEEQNYMARKYFQNTAACVEALKKTEGKIFLTTGSKELSAFCREETIRKRLVVRVLPGMESLQECVRNGLEGRQIIAMQGPFSKEMNLAMIRQYQASVLVTKESGKTGGEDTKLAAAGEAQIPSYIILRPDEKTPVMDMDEVLEQLRRLESVTDPSRKKTQEGQDLFDLYDTKTEEVVYQKVHECQENKEQEKKQEQQRNLQITLAGIGMGAEALLTEEVRNRIAEADYVFGAKRMVESIKKLCKQNVKTYNCYLSKDIIPLIENTQENSAKIVILFSGDTGFYSGCEKLYNELCKHKGMGKAEVLPGISSLSVLSARTGISWQDAKILSTHGVEPALWKNRLLDVAKHEKKTFFLTSGVADVEEIGNLLSSEFAKEEWKNLKIYLGYQLSYPQEWVRCLTVDELCKLMNRDHNDGWQDSLQNSLQEDPQDQLQDKPEEGLYAGMLINEQPKKHRLTPGYPDDVFIRGQVPMTKEEVRSVSICKLHLTEDAVVYDIGSGTGSVSVEIAALSPRVQVYAMEVNGEAVSLLEENCKQFGLHNVNCIRTKAPDGLEDLPVATHAFIGGSKGNLREILWTLYRKNSHMRIVVNAVSMETICQMQELLKELPVEQEEILQLSVTKTKQLGGYHMLQAANPVYIYAFTFSETSS
;
A
#
# COMPACT_ATOMS: atom_id res chain seq x y z
N GLY A 1 23.98 17.10 -78.43
CA GLY A 1 22.84 17.34 -77.54
C GLY A 1 21.75 16.22 -77.56
N GLU A 2 21.57 15.61 -78.73
CA GLU A 2 20.52 14.58 -78.90
C GLU A 2 20.85 13.17 -78.42
N ARG A 3 22.12 12.79 -78.23
CA ARG A 3 22.47 11.49 -77.64
C ARG A 3 22.35 11.40 -76.11
N GLN A 4 22.45 12.51 -75.39
CA GLN A 4 22.27 12.50 -73.93
C GLN A 4 20.78 12.50 -73.44
N ALA A 5 19.82 12.92 -74.29
CA ALA A 5 18.46 12.89 -74.04
C ALA A 5 17.81 11.48 -74.13
N GLY A 6 18.33 10.63 -75.06
CA GLY A 6 17.87 9.25 -75.24
C GLY A 6 18.29 8.30 -74.11
N GLU A 7 19.45 8.49 -73.53
CA GLU A 7 19.93 7.66 -72.43
C GLU A 7 19.23 7.99 -71.09
N ARG A 8 18.75 9.23 -70.88
CA ARG A 8 17.95 9.58 -69.67
C ARG A 8 16.52 9.01 -69.74
N GLN A 9 15.86 8.99 -70.89
CA GLN A 9 14.52 8.43 -71.05
C GLN A 9 14.47 6.90 -70.92
N THR A 10 15.50 6.17 -71.33
CA THR A 10 15.59 4.72 -71.10
C THR A 10 15.94 4.36 -69.68
N GLY A 11 16.73 5.17 -68.94
CA GLY A 11 17.01 4.97 -67.50
C GLY A 11 15.77 5.19 -66.62
N GLU A 12 14.97 6.20 -66.91
CA GLU A 12 13.74 6.48 -66.16
C GLU A 12 12.64 5.43 -66.41
N ARG A 13 12.51 4.88 -67.62
CA ARG A 13 11.59 3.77 -67.87
C ARG A 13 11.98 2.48 -67.17
N GLN A 14 13.28 2.12 -67.16
CA GLN A 14 13.76 0.93 -66.42
C GLN A 14 13.65 1.07 -64.90
N ALA A 15 13.80 2.28 -64.35
CA ALA A 15 13.60 2.53 -62.92
C ALA A 15 12.10 2.47 -62.52
N GLY A 16 11.19 2.96 -63.37
CA GLY A 16 9.74 2.87 -63.16
C GLY A 16 9.20 1.45 -63.25
N GLU A 17 9.72 0.63 -64.17
CA GLU A 17 9.32 -0.79 -64.29
C GLU A 17 9.84 -1.65 -63.09
N ARG A 18 11.01 -1.34 -62.53
CA ARG A 18 11.52 -2.01 -61.32
C ARG A 18 10.70 -1.63 -60.09
N GLN A 19 10.32 -0.36 -59.87
CA GLN A 19 9.50 0.05 -58.78
C GLN A 19 8.04 -0.49 -58.80
N THR A 20 7.44 -0.67 -60.01
CA THR A 20 6.16 -1.32 -60.15
C THR A 20 6.23 -2.83 -59.91
N GLY A 21 7.28 -3.49 -60.34
CA GLY A 21 7.50 -4.92 -60.05
C GLY A 21 7.72 -5.23 -58.57
N GLU A 22 8.48 -4.40 -57.85
CA GLU A 22 8.69 -4.54 -56.39
C GLU A 22 7.41 -4.25 -55.59
N ARG A 23 6.58 -3.30 -56.01
CA ARG A 23 5.25 -3.07 -55.39
C ARG A 23 4.30 -4.23 -55.62
N GLN A 24 4.19 -4.78 -56.81
CA GLN A 24 3.32 -5.92 -57.10
C GLN A 24 3.78 -7.21 -56.38
N ALA A 25 5.08 -7.44 -56.24
CA ALA A 25 5.63 -8.54 -55.45
C ALA A 25 5.36 -8.36 -53.95
N GLY A 26 5.44 -7.14 -53.42
CA GLY A 26 5.08 -6.82 -52.02
C GLY A 26 3.57 -6.97 -51.72
N GLU A 27 2.73 -6.60 -52.67
CA GLU A 27 1.26 -6.77 -52.54
C GLU A 27 0.85 -8.26 -52.62
N GLN A 28 1.45 -9.05 -53.52
CA GLN A 28 1.23 -10.50 -53.57
C GLN A 28 1.70 -11.22 -52.30
N GLN A 29 2.84 -10.88 -51.76
CA GLN A 29 3.33 -11.44 -50.49
C GLN A 29 2.41 -11.05 -49.31
N ALA A 30 1.84 -9.84 -49.27
CA ALA A 30 0.91 -9.41 -48.24
C ALA A 30 -0.45 -10.09 -48.37
N GLU A 31 -0.91 -10.40 -49.60
CA GLU A 31 -2.13 -11.16 -49.86
C GLU A 31 -1.95 -12.67 -49.51
N GLU A 32 -0.80 -13.26 -49.82
CA GLU A 32 -0.50 -14.63 -49.40
C GLU A 32 -0.38 -14.76 -47.90
N GLN A 33 0.26 -13.80 -47.22
CA GLN A 33 0.29 -13.79 -45.74
C GLN A 33 -1.12 -13.65 -45.13
N LYS A 34 -1.97 -12.77 -45.65
CA LYS A 34 -3.36 -12.66 -45.20
C LYS A 34 -4.18 -13.93 -45.44
N ALA A 35 -3.95 -14.60 -46.57
CA ALA A 35 -4.63 -15.86 -46.85
C ALA A 35 -4.13 -17.01 -45.96
N GLU A 36 -2.86 -17.04 -45.60
CA GLU A 36 -2.31 -17.98 -44.62
C GLU A 36 -2.80 -17.68 -43.20
N GLU A 37 -2.88 -16.40 -42.81
CA GLU A 37 -3.46 -16.00 -41.51
C GLU A 37 -4.96 -16.37 -41.42
N GLN A 38 -5.75 -16.16 -42.49
CA GLN A 38 -7.16 -16.56 -42.53
C GLN A 38 -7.32 -18.08 -42.43
N LYS A 39 -6.51 -18.86 -43.12
CA LYS A 39 -6.53 -20.33 -43.03
C LYS A 39 -6.12 -20.81 -41.64
N ALA A 40 -5.16 -20.14 -41.01
CA ALA A 40 -4.75 -20.46 -39.64
C ALA A 40 -5.84 -20.07 -38.62
N GLU A 41 -6.59 -18.98 -38.83
CA GLU A 41 -7.74 -18.60 -38.02
C GLU A 41 -8.92 -19.57 -38.17
N GLU A 42 -9.23 -20.01 -39.39
CA GLU A 42 -10.28 -21.04 -39.63
C GLU A 42 -9.94 -22.39 -39.01
N GLN A 43 -8.69 -22.85 -39.14
CA GLN A 43 -8.23 -24.08 -38.46
C GLN A 43 -8.25 -23.95 -36.93
N ASN A 44 -7.95 -22.78 -36.41
CA ASN A 44 -7.99 -22.47 -34.98
C ASN A 44 -9.43 -22.43 -34.43
N TYR A 45 -10.40 -22.00 -35.25
CA TYR A 45 -11.80 -22.00 -34.90
C TYR A 45 -12.37 -23.43 -34.85
N MET A 46 -11.94 -24.35 -35.71
CA MET A 46 -12.38 -25.75 -35.77
C MET A 46 -11.91 -26.58 -34.55
N ALA A 47 -10.88 -26.15 -33.82
CA ALA A 47 -10.39 -26.83 -32.63
C ALA A 47 -11.08 -26.41 -31.32
N ARG A 48 -12.04 -25.48 -31.37
CA ARG A 48 -12.78 -25.00 -30.20
C ARG A 48 -14.03 -25.86 -29.95
N LYS A 49 -14.21 -26.30 -28.69
CA LYS A 49 -15.41 -27.04 -28.26
C LYS A 49 -16.06 -26.30 -27.09
N TYR A 50 -17.34 -26.05 -27.20
CA TYR A 50 -18.15 -25.34 -26.21
C TYR A 50 -18.99 -26.31 -25.40
N PHE A 51 -19.06 -26.10 -24.09
CA PHE A 51 -19.78 -26.95 -23.14
C PHE A 51 -20.71 -26.11 -22.29
N GLN A 52 -21.95 -26.56 -22.13
CA GLN A 52 -22.97 -25.86 -21.34
C GLN A 52 -22.64 -25.81 -19.83
N ASN A 53 -21.87 -26.77 -19.33
CA ASN A 53 -21.48 -26.85 -17.92
C ASN A 53 -20.20 -27.67 -17.75
N THR A 54 -19.64 -27.57 -16.53
CA THR A 54 -18.42 -28.27 -16.14
C THR A 54 -18.52 -29.77 -16.27
N ALA A 55 -19.69 -30.40 -15.97
CA ALA A 55 -19.86 -31.83 -16.05
C ALA A 55 -19.73 -32.37 -17.48
N ALA A 56 -20.35 -31.68 -18.47
CA ALA A 56 -20.23 -32.03 -19.88
C ALA A 56 -18.78 -31.90 -20.39
N CYS A 57 -18.03 -30.90 -19.91
CA CYS A 57 -16.62 -30.73 -20.23
C CYS A 57 -15.78 -31.89 -19.67
N VAL A 58 -16.01 -32.30 -18.41
CA VAL A 58 -15.33 -33.42 -17.75
C VAL A 58 -15.56 -34.73 -18.52
N GLU A 59 -16.80 -35.02 -18.95
CA GLU A 59 -17.10 -36.21 -19.75
C GLU A 59 -16.38 -36.19 -21.12
N ALA A 60 -16.23 -35.03 -21.73
CA ALA A 60 -15.46 -34.91 -22.97
C ALA A 60 -13.96 -35.13 -22.75
N LEU A 61 -13.42 -34.67 -21.60
CA LEU A 61 -12.01 -34.83 -21.23
C LEU A 61 -11.62 -36.29 -20.98
N LYS A 62 -12.56 -37.16 -20.58
CA LYS A 62 -12.33 -38.62 -20.44
C LYS A 62 -11.91 -39.28 -21.75
N LYS A 63 -12.32 -38.72 -22.89
CA LYS A 63 -12.00 -39.20 -24.23
C LYS A 63 -10.71 -38.62 -24.81
N THR A 64 -9.97 -37.81 -24.05
CA THR A 64 -8.71 -37.19 -24.46
C THR A 64 -7.54 -37.82 -23.72
N GLU A 65 -6.34 -37.71 -24.30
CA GLU A 65 -5.09 -38.12 -23.68
C GLU A 65 -4.17 -36.90 -23.39
N GLY A 66 -3.11 -37.14 -22.62
CA GLY A 66 -2.12 -36.10 -22.28
C GLY A 66 -2.56 -35.17 -21.15
N LYS A 67 -1.79 -34.11 -20.91
CA LYS A 67 -2.03 -33.17 -19.81
C LYS A 67 -3.09 -32.12 -20.17
N ILE A 68 -3.84 -31.71 -19.18
CA ILE A 68 -4.95 -30.74 -19.29
C ILE A 68 -4.56 -29.44 -18.60
N PHE A 69 -4.45 -28.35 -19.33
CA PHE A 69 -4.21 -27.02 -18.75
C PHE A 69 -5.53 -26.37 -18.38
N LEU A 70 -5.85 -26.36 -17.08
CA LEU A 70 -7.11 -25.84 -16.53
C LEU A 70 -6.95 -24.41 -16.05
N THR A 71 -7.68 -23.47 -16.63
CA THR A 71 -7.63 -22.03 -16.32
C THR A 71 -8.96 -21.46 -15.82
N THR A 72 -9.83 -22.30 -15.27
CA THR A 72 -11.16 -21.93 -14.75
C THR A 72 -11.14 -21.36 -13.33
N GLY A 73 -9.98 -21.37 -12.67
CA GLY A 73 -9.82 -21.00 -11.25
C GLY A 73 -10.15 -22.13 -10.28
N SER A 74 -10.17 -21.84 -8.97
CA SER A 74 -10.31 -22.84 -7.91
C SER A 74 -11.76 -23.27 -7.61
N LYS A 75 -12.76 -22.42 -7.88
CA LYS A 75 -14.15 -22.65 -7.45
C LYS A 75 -14.82 -23.92 -8.00
N GLU A 76 -14.46 -24.36 -9.20
CA GLU A 76 -15.04 -25.56 -9.85
C GLU A 76 -14.05 -26.73 -9.91
N LEU A 77 -12.92 -26.59 -9.25
CA LEU A 77 -11.84 -27.55 -9.30
C LEU A 77 -12.28 -28.97 -8.84
N SER A 78 -13.14 -29.04 -7.84
CA SER A 78 -13.68 -30.29 -7.31
C SER A 78 -14.37 -31.17 -8.37
N ALA A 79 -15.05 -30.54 -9.33
CA ALA A 79 -15.73 -31.26 -10.41
C ALA A 79 -14.74 -32.00 -11.33
N PHE A 80 -13.58 -31.37 -11.62
CA PHE A 80 -12.52 -31.98 -12.43
C PHE A 80 -11.70 -33.00 -11.65
N CYS A 81 -11.58 -32.88 -10.34
CA CYS A 81 -10.74 -33.71 -9.49
C CYS A 81 -11.45 -34.99 -9.00
N ARG A 82 -12.79 -35.09 -9.11
CA ARG A 82 -13.56 -36.30 -8.75
C ARG A 82 -13.10 -37.55 -9.52
N GLU A 83 -12.71 -37.39 -10.77
CA GLU A 83 -12.21 -38.46 -11.64
C GLU A 83 -10.68 -38.55 -11.51
N GLU A 84 -10.18 -39.62 -10.94
CA GLU A 84 -8.76 -39.83 -10.70
C GLU A 84 -7.92 -39.77 -11.99
N THR A 85 -8.44 -40.30 -13.08
CA THR A 85 -7.80 -40.33 -14.40
C THR A 85 -7.61 -38.90 -14.96
N ILE A 86 -8.53 -37.98 -14.71
CA ILE A 86 -8.44 -36.57 -15.08
C ILE A 86 -7.54 -35.86 -14.09
N ARG A 87 -7.73 -36.02 -12.78
CA ARG A 87 -6.94 -35.37 -11.72
C ARG A 87 -5.44 -35.55 -11.92
N LYS A 88 -4.97 -36.75 -12.24
CA LYS A 88 -3.55 -37.03 -12.50
C LYS A 88 -2.97 -36.30 -13.71
N ARG A 89 -3.83 -35.86 -14.62
CA ARG A 89 -3.44 -35.13 -15.85
C ARG A 89 -3.56 -33.62 -15.74
N LEU A 90 -4.19 -33.09 -14.67
CA LEU A 90 -4.42 -31.69 -14.52
C LEU A 90 -3.11 -30.89 -14.26
N VAL A 91 -3.04 -29.75 -14.90
CA VAL A 91 -2.17 -28.63 -14.54
C VAL A 91 -3.08 -27.42 -14.38
N VAL A 92 -3.23 -26.93 -13.18
CA VAL A 92 -4.25 -25.97 -12.81
C VAL A 92 -3.62 -24.61 -12.53
N ARG A 93 -4.14 -23.56 -13.17
CA ARG A 93 -3.74 -22.19 -12.86
C ARG A 93 -4.80 -21.53 -11.98
N VAL A 94 -4.37 -21.08 -10.78
CA VAL A 94 -5.19 -20.43 -9.77
C VAL A 94 -4.57 -19.11 -9.32
N LEU A 95 -5.34 -18.29 -8.62
CA LEU A 95 -4.80 -17.08 -7.97
C LEU A 95 -3.84 -17.48 -6.83
N PRO A 96 -2.80 -16.68 -6.54
CA PRO A 96 -1.79 -16.99 -5.51
C PRO A 96 -2.30 -16.72 -4.08
N GLY A 97 -3.61 -16.82 -3.85
CA GLY A 97 -4.23 -16.67 -2.54
C GLY A 97 -4.30 -18.00 -1.79
N MET A 98 -4.20 -17.94 -0.46
CA MET A 98 -4.22 -19.10 0.43
C MET A 98 -5.45 -19.98 0.22
N GLU A 99 -6.63 -19.38 0.06
CA GLU A 99 -7.89 -20.08 -0.20
C GLU A 99 -7.82 -20.92 -1.49
N SER A 100 -7.28 -20.36 -2.58
CA SER A 100 -7.14 -21.07 -3.85
C SER A 100 -6.14 -22.22 -3.79
N LEU A 101 -5.06 -22.05 -3.04
CA LEU A 101 -4.04 -23.10 -2.82
C LEU A 101 -4.59 -24.21 -1.93
N GLN A 102 -5.27 -23.88 -0.84
CA GLN A 102 -5.93 -24.86 0.02
C GLN A 102 -6.96 -25.68 -0.75
N GLU A 103 -7.72 -25.06 -1.65
CA GLU A 103 -8.69 -25.78 -2.49
C GLU A 103 -7.99 -26.77 -3.46
N CYS A 104 -6.83 -26.41 -3.99
CA CYS A 104 -6.02 -27.35 -4.79
C CYS A 104 -5.57 -28.55 -3.97
N VAL A 105 -5.07 -28.34 -2.76
CA VAL A 105 -4.61 -29.40 -1.85
C VAL A 105 -5.78 -30.29 -1.41
N ARG A 106 -6.93 -29.71 -1.01
CA ARG A 106 -8.15 -30.45 -0.65
C ARG A 106 -8.63 -31.37 -1.76
N ASN A 107 -8.44 -30.96 -3.02
CA ASN A 107 -8.79 -31.75 -4.19
C ASN A 107 -7.69 -32.76 -4.62
N GLY A 108 -6.64 -32.92 -3.83
CA GLY A 108 -5.58 -33.92 -4.04
C GLY A 108 -4.64 -33.57 -5.22
N LEU A 109 -4.40 -32.30 -5.49
CA LEU A 109 -3.40 -31.83 -6.45
C LEU A 109 -2.06 -31.61 -5.75
N GLU A 110 -0.98 -31.97 -6.43
CA GLU A 110 0.39 -31.87 -5.92
C GLU A 110 1.19 -30.77 -6.62
N GLY A 111 2.28 -30.31 -6.01
CA GLY A 111 3.05 -29.13 -6.36
C GLY A 111 3.24 -28.83 -7.86
N ARG A 112 3.67 -29.82 -8.68
CA ARG A 112 3.86 -29.61 -10.13
C ARG A 112 2.56 -29.46 -10.94
N GLN A 113 1.42 -29.75 -10.34
CA GLN A 113 0.09 -29.60 -10.95
C GLN A 113 -0.50 -28.21 -10.70
N ILE A 114 0.11 -27.38 -9.83
CA ILE A 114 -0.44 -26.11 -9.39
C ILE A 114 0.43 -24.96 -9.90
N ILE A 115 -0.17 -24.02 -10.62
CA ILE A 115 0.43 -22.77 -11.06
C ILE A 115 -0.30 -21.64 -10.33
N ALA A 116 0.32 -21.07 -9.29
CA ALA A 116 -0.24 -19.98 -8.52
C ALA A 116 0.25 -18.64 -9.09
N MET A 117 -0.55 -17.99 -9.93
CA MET A 117 -0.18 -16.73 -10.59
C MET A 117 -1.39 -15.84 -10.80
N GLN A 118 -1.16 -14.50 -10.68
CA GLN A 118 -2.16 -13.47 -10.92
C GLN A 118 -2.01 -12.90 -12.32
N GLY A 119 -3.13 -12.86 -13.07
CA GLY A 119 -3.20 -12.23 -14.40
C GLY A 119 -3.30 -10.68 -14.34
N PRO A 120 -3.41 -10.02 -15.49
CA PRO A 120 -3.64 -10.58 -16.84
C PRO A 120 -2.39 -11.21 -17.46
N PHE A 121 -2.60 -12.20 -18.34
CA PHE A 121 -1.53 -12.94 -19.02
C PHE A 121 -1.52 -12.63 -20.51
N SER A 122 -0.35 -12.35 -21.07
CA SER A 122 -0.17 -12.22 -22.52
C SER A 122 -0.30 -13.57 -23.25
N LYS A 123 -0.43 -13.54 -24.57
CA LYS A 123 -0.43 -14.73 -25.44
C LYS A 123 0.86 -15.55 -25.22
N GLU A 124 2.00 -14.87 -25.20
CA GLU A 124 3.34 -15.50 -25.08
C GLU A 124 3.47 -16.24 -23.74
N MET A 125 2.97 -15.64 -22.66
CA MET A 125 2.98 -16.28 -21.33
C MET A 125 2.07 -17.51 -21.28
N ASN A 126 0.86 -17.44 -21.86
CA ASN A 126 -0.02 -18.60 -21.96
C ASN A 126 0.60 -19.72 -22.81
N LEU A 127 1.24 -19.35 -23.94
CA LEU A 127 1.93 -20.29 -24.81
C LEU A 127 3.12 -20.96 -24.13
N ALA A 128 3.92 -20.19 -23.38
CA ALA A 128 5.03 -20.71 -22.61
C ALA A 128 4.57 -21.74 -21.56
N MET A 129 3.45 -21.48 -20.85
CA MET A 129 2.88 -22.44 -19.90
C MET A 129 2.38 -23.72 -20.62
N ILE A 130 1.66 -23.59 -21.73
CA ILE A 130 1.18 -24.74 -22.51
C ILE A 130 2.38 -25.64 -22.93
N ARG A 131 3.44 -25.05 -23.44
CA ARG A 131 4.65 -25.75 -23.86
C ARG A 131 5.44 -26.35 -22.70
N GLN A 132 5.65 -25.55 -21.63
CA GLN A 132 6.39 -26.00 -20.44
C GLN A 132 5.76 -27.21 -19.76
N TYR A 133 4.44 -27.24 -19.66
CA TYR A 133 3.71 -28.32 -19.03
C TYR A 133 3.27 -29.39 -20.02
N GLN A 134 3.59 -29.25 -21.31
CA GLN A 134 3.21 -30.19 -22.37
C GLN A 134 1.70 -30.47 -22.38
N ALA A 135 0.90 -29.42 -22.30
CA ALA A 135 -0.55 -29.54 -22.27
C ALA A 135 -1.06 -29.99 -23.65
N SER A 136 -2.00 -30.95 -23.64
CA SER A 136 -2.65 -31.43 -24.86
C SER A 136 -4.05 -30.88 -25.05
N VAL A 137 -4.62 -30.23 -24.04
CA VAL A 137 -5.93 -29.55 -24.07
C VAL A 137 -5.88 -28.35 -23.15
N LEU A 138 -6.41 -27.22 -23.61
CA LEU A 138 -6.70 -26.06 -22.78
C LEU A 138 -8.16 -26.09 -22.34
N VAL A 139 -8.44 -25.89 -21.06
CA VAL A 139 -9.79 -25.67 -20.53
C VAL A 139 -9.92 -24.28 -19.95
N THR A 140 -10.90 -23.52 -20.41
CA THR A 140 -11.17 -22.15 -19.92
C THR A 140 -12.67 -21.92 -19.78
N LYS A 141 -13.07 -20.82 -19.16
CA LYS A 141 -14.45 -20.31 -19.14
C LYS A 141 -14.61 -19.20 -20.13
N GLU A 142 -15.82 -19.03 -20.63
CA GLU A 142 -16.23 -17.83 -21.32
C GLU A 142 -16.17 -16.64 -20.36
N SER A 143 -15.20 -15.76 -20.57
CA SER A 143 -14.90 -14.64 -19.66
C SER A 143 -14.84 -13.28 -20.35
N GLY A 144 -14.99 -13.25 -21.67
CA GLY A 144 -14.90 -12.05 -22.50
C GLY A 144 -13.52 -11.37 -22.46
N LYS A 145 -13.43 -10.16 -23.03
CA LYS A 145 -12.16 -9.42 -23.17
C LYS A 145 -11.46 -9.14 -21.82
N THR A 146 -12.22 -8.86 -20.77
CA THR A 146 -11.67 -8.56 -19.44
C THR A 146 -11.07 -9.79 -18.74
N GLY A 147 -11.49 -11.01 -19.10
CA GLY A 147 -10.97 -12.27 -18.54
C GLY A 147 -9.78 -12.87 -19.29
N GLY A 148 -9.27 -12.18 -20.32
CA GLY A 148 -8.14 -12.63 -21.13
C GLY A 148 -8.40 -13.94 -21.89
N GLU A 149 -9.64 -14.16 -22.34
CA GLU A 149 -10.03 -15.33 -23.12
C GLU A 149 -9.31 -15.37 -24.46
N ASP A 150 -9.30 -14.25 -25.19
CA ASP A 150 -8.68 -14.15 -26.51
C ASP A 150 -7.20 -14.55 -26.49
N THR A 151 -6.45 -14.12 -25.47
CA THR A 151 -5.02 -14.44 -25.36
C THR A 151 -4.77 -15.90 -25.06
N LYS A 152 -5.67 -16.58 -24.31
CA LYS A 152 -5.60 -18.02 -24.01
C LYS A 152 -5.90 -18.85 -25.27
N LEU A 153 -6.96 -18.48 -25.99
CA LEU A 153 -7.36 -19.16 -27.22
C LEU A 153 -6.34 -18.98 -28.34
N ALA A 154 -5.78 -17.79 -28.47
CA ALA A 154 -4.69 -17.52 -29.43
C ALA A 154 -3.42 -18.36 -29.10
N ALA A 155 -3.08 -18.50 -27.82
CA ALA A 155 -1.95 -19.33 -27.39
C ALA A 155 -2.19 -20.82 -27.64
N ALA A 156 -3.40 -21.33 -27.39
CA ALA A 156 -3.77 -22.71 -27.67
C ALA A 156 -3.73 -23.03 -29.17
N GLY A 157 -4.19 -22.09 -30.01
CA GLY A 157 -4.12 -22.19 -31.46
C GLY A 157 -2.69 -22.26 -31.98
N GLU A 158 -1.79 -21.42 -31.49
CA GLU A 158 -0.37 -21.46 -31.87
C GLU A 158 0.32 -22.74 -31.36
N ALA A 159 -0.11 -23.27 -30.22
CA ALA A 159 0.35 -24.55 -29.71
C ALA A 159 -0.30 -25.74 -30.41
N GLN A 160 -1.25 -25.55 -31.31
CA GLN A 160 -2.03 -26.55 -32.04
C GLN A 160 -2.73 -27.54 -31.11
N ILE A 161 -3.26 -27.09 -29.95
CA ILE A 161 -4.03 -27.90 -29.03
C ILE A 161 -5.50 -27.48 -29.00
N PRO A 162 -6.45 -28.38 -28.80
CA PRO A 162 -7.87 -28.05 -28.70
C PRO A 162 -8.17 -27.24 -27.44
N SER A 163 -9.13 -26.29 -27.60
CA SER A 163 -9.63 -25.46 -26.52
C SER A 163 -11.05 -25.87 -26.13
N TYR A 164 -11.26 -26.20 -24.86
CA TYR A 164 -12.54 -26.55 -24.28
C TYR A 164 -13.05 -25.36 -23.46
N ILE A 165 -14.17 -24.78 -23.89
CA ILE A 165 -14.72 -23.54 -23.36
C ILE A 165 -16.03 -23.86 -22.64
N ILE A 166 -16.11 -23.55 -21.35
CA ILE A 166 -17.32 -23.70 -20.55
C ILE A 166 -18.10 -22.40 -20.65
N LEU A 167 -19.29 -22.47 -21.23
CA LEU A 167 -20.19 -21.34 -21.37
C LEU A 167 -20.69 -20.85 -20.00
N ARG A 168 -21.06 -19.59 -19.92
CA ARG A 168 -21.79 -19.07 -18.77
C ARG A 168 -23.18 -19.71 -18.74
N PRO A 169 -23.72 -20.03 -17.54
CA PRO A 169 -25.14 -20.39 -17.46
C PRO A 169 -25.97 -19.27 -18.08
N ASP A 170 -26.93 -19.62 -18.94
CA ASP A 170 -27.90 -18.68 -19.45
C ASP A 170 -28.71 -18.13 -18.26
N GLU A 171 -28.28 -16.99 -17.71
CA GLU A 171 -29.17 -16.16 -16.93
C GLU A 171 -30.19 -15.61 -17.92
N LYS A 172 -31.46 -16.01 -17.80
CA LYS A 172 -32.58 -15.48 -18.55
C LYS A 172 -32.92 -14.02 -18.15
N THR A 173 -31.91 -13.18 -18.15
CA THR A 173 -32.06 -11.73 -18.10
C THR A 173 -31.82 -11.22 -19.50
N PRO A 174 -32.76 -10.47 -20.10
CA PRO A 174 -32.54 -9.85 -21.39
C PRO A 174 -31.29 -8.97 -21.28
N VAL A 175 -30.35 -9.16 -22.18
CA VAL A 175 -29.17 -8.29 -22.32
C VAL A 175 -29.69 -6.96 -22.83
N MET A 176 -29.75 -5.96 -21.98
CA MET A 176 -30.05 -4.58 -22.34
C MET A 176 -28.75 -3.90 -22.75
N ASP A 177 -28.78 -3.10 -23.77
CA ASP A 177 -27.70 -2.20 -24.09
C ASP A 177 -27.64 -1.03 -23.08
N MET A 178 -26.57 -0.25 -23.10
CA MET A 178 -26.36 0.83 -22.13
C MET A 178 -27.45 1.89 -22.21
N ASP A 179 -28.01 2.15 -23.39
CA ASP A 179 -29.07 3.15 -23.62
C ASP A 179 -30.43 2.63 -23.10
N GLU A 180 -30.69 1.34 -23.23
CA GLU A 180 -31.88 0.67 -22.65
C GLU A 180 -31.81 0.64 -21.12
N VAL A 181 -30.62 0.41 -20.53
CA VAL A 181 -30.41 0.49 -19.08
C VAL A 181 -30.62 1.91 -18.56
N LEU A 182 -30.11 2.91 -19.26
CA LEU A 182 -30.30 4.33 -18.89
C LEU A 182 -31.77 4.75 -19.03
N GLU A 183 -32.49 4.25 -20.03
CA GLU A 183 -33.91 4.54 -20.17
C GLU A 183 -34.74 3.85 -19.09
N GLN A 184 -34.41 2.63 -18.68
CA GLN A 184 -35.06 1.97 -17.55
C GLN A 184 -34.78 2.65 -16.23
N LEU A 185 -33.55 3.11 -16.00
CA LEU A 185 -33.21 3.89 -14.80
C LEU A 185 -34.00 5.20 -14.75
N ARG A 186 -34.18 5.91 -15.87
CA ARG A 186 -35.01 7.10 -15.96
C ARG A 186 -36.49 6.80 -15.70
N ARG A 187 -37.00 5.65 -16.15
CA ARG A 187 -38.38 5.19 -15.85
C ARG A 187 -38.54 4.83 -14.38
N LEU A 188 -37.51 4.28 -13.71
CA LEU A 188 -37.52 4.00 -12.26
C LEU A 188 -37.49 5.28 -11.43
N GLU A 189 -36.81 6.33 -11.88
CA GLU A 189 -36.81 7.65 -11.22
C GLU A 189 -38.18 8.36 -11.34
N SER A 190 -38.99 8.04 -12.35
CA SER A 190 -40.34 8.63 -12.57
C SER A 190 -41.46 7.89 -11.84
N VAL A 191 -41.19 6.79 -11.11
CA VAL A 191 -42.20 6.00 -10.38
C VAL A 191 -41.90 6.00 -8.90
N THR A 192 -42.01 7.16 -8.26
CA THR A 192 -42.22 7.27 -6.82
C THR A 192 -43.67 7.62 -6.55
N ASP A 193 -44.57 6.65 -6.72
CA ASP A 193 -45.93 6.70 -6.18
C ASP A 193 -46.15 5.41 -5.35
N PRO A 194 -46.39 5.50 -4.02
CA PRO A 194 -46.48 4.34 -3.16
C PRO A 194 -47.89 3.77 -3.04
N SER A 195 -48.53 3.47 -4.16
CA SER A 195 -49.85 2.79 -4.14
C SER A 195 -50.00 1.83 -5.31
N ARG A 196 -49.47 0.59 -5.20
CA ARG A 196 -50.12 -0.59 -5.84
C ARG A 196 -49.45 -1.94 -5.45
N LYS A 197 -50.20 -2.65 -4.64
CA LYS A 197 -50.58 -4.08 -4.57
C LYS A 197 -49.58 -5.17 -5.05
N LYS A 198 -49.36 -6.07 -4.06
CA LYS A 198 -48.92 -7.47 -4.18
C LYS A 198 -49.61 -8.25 -5.29
N THR A 199 -48.87 -9.03 -6.05
CA THR A 199 -49.31 -10.32 -6.61
C THR A 199 -48.14 -11.29 -6.63
N GLN A 200 -48.35 -12.37 -5.90
CA GLN A 200 -48.11 -13.78 -6.18
C GLN A 200 -46.99 -14.15 -7.17
N GLU A 201 -45.90 -14.68 -6.62
CA GLU A 201 -45.16 -15.83 -7.16
C GLU A 201 -44.17 -16.28 -6.07
N GLY A 202 -44.54 -17.34 -5.39
CA GLY A 202 -43.75 -17.97 -4.32
C GLY A 202 -44.41 -19.26 -3.88
N GLN A 203 -44.69 -20.11 -4.85
CA GLN A 203 -45.21 -21.45 -4.61
C GLN A 203 -44.54 -22.38 -5.64
N ASP A 204 -43.44 -23.03 -5.22
CA ASP A 204 -42.94 -24.31 -5.71
C ASP A 204 -41.55 -24.59 -5.15
N LEU A 205 -41.50 -24.86 -3.85
CA LEU A 205 -40.31 -25.50 -3.22
C LEU A 205 -40.67 -26.12 -1.85
N PHE A 206 -41.79 -26.85 -1.79
CA PHE A 206 -42.13 -27.65 -0.61
C PHE A 206 -42.87 -28.92 -1.01
N ASP A 207 -42.13 -29.88 -1.51
CA ASP A 207 -42.53 -31.29 -1.48
C ASP A 207 -41.28 -32.13 -1.31
N LEU A 208 -40.92 -32.39 -0.07
CA LEU A 208 -40.08 -33.47 0.43
C LEU A 208 -39.64 -33.22 1.88
N TYR A 209 -40.57 -33.33 2.84
CA TYR A 209 -40.21 -33.82 4.18
C TYR A 209 -41.46 -34.20 4.99
N ASP A 210 -41.34 -35.28 5.67
CA ASP A 210 -42.28 -36.16 6.38
C ASP A 210 -43.06 -35.50 7.54
N THR A 211 -44.32 -35.87 7.66
CA THR A 211 -45.46 -35.35 8.46
C THR A 211 -45.45 -35.63 9.95
N LYS A 212 -44.35 -35.46 10.68
CA LYS A 212 -44.36 -35.59 12.17
C LYS A 212 -43.65 -34.51 12.96
N THR A 213 -43.22 -33.43 12.32
CA THR A 213 -42.54 -32.29 12.98
C THR A 213 -43.29 -30.95 12.80
N GLU A 214 -44.45 -30.94 12.21
CA GLU A 214 -45.13 -29.70 11.80
C GLU A 214 -45.71 -28.90 12.93
N GLU A 215 -46.22 -29.53 14.04
CA GLU A 215 -46.86 -28.74 15.11
C GLU A 215 -45.90 -27.98 16.02
N VAL A 216 -44.67 -28.50 16.22
CA VAL A 216 -43.67 -27.81 17.09
C VAL A 216 -42.89 -26.76 16.31
N VAL A 217 -42.73 -26.94 14.99
CA VAL A 217 -42.09 -25.94 14.12
C VAL A 217 -43.04 -24.78 13.81
N TYR A 218 -44.35 -25.07 13.66
CA TYR A 218 -45.37 -24.03 13.42
C TYR A 218 -45.54 -23.04 14.58
N GLN A 219 -45.53 -23.53 15.81
CA GLN A 219 -45.59 -22.63 17.00
C GLN A 219 -44.30 -21.79 17.14
N LYS A 220 -43.11 -22.36 16.97
CA LYS A 220 -41.86 -21.61 17.03
C LYS A 220 -41.65 -20.64 15.88
N VAL A 221 -42.15 -20.96 14.69
CA VAL A 221 -42.07 -20.05 13.51
C VAL A 221 -43.07 -18.91 13.66
N HIS A 222 -44.28 -19.14 14.25
CA HIS A 222 -45.23 -18.08 14.53
C HIS A 222 -44.77 -17.16 15.66
N GLU A 223 -44.19 -17.67 16.75
CA GLU A 223 -43.57 -16.84 17.80
C GLU A 223 -42.36 -16.05 17.27
N CYS A 224 -41.53 -16.64 16.37
CA CYS A 224 -40.46 -15.91 15.71
C CYS A 224 -40.94 -14.90 14.66
N GLN A 225 -42.09 -15.13 14.03
CA GLN A 225 -42.68 -14.16 13.07
C GLN A 225 -43.40 -13.03 13.79
N GLU A 226 -44.11 -13.29 14.90
CA GLU A 226 -44.72 -12.25 15.71
C GLU A 226 -43.67 -11.40 16.45
N ASN A 227 -42.57 -11.99 16.93
CA ASN A 227 -41.45 -11.23 17.47
C ASN A 227 -40.72 -10.41 16.39
N LYS A 228 -40.53 -10.96 15.19
CA LYS A 228 -39.94 -10.20 14.06
C LYS A 228 -40.90 -9.13 13.48
N GLU A 229 -42.20 -9.33 13.55
CA GLU A 229 -43.19 -8.29 13.20
C GLU A 229 -43.35 -7.24 14.28
N GLN A 230 -43.19 -7.58 15.57
CA GLN A 230 -43.13 -6.62 16.66
C GLN A 230 -41.80 -5.86 16.66
N GLU A 231 -40.67 -6.50 16.39
CA GLU A 231 -39.38 -5.82 16.15
C GLU A 231 -39.40 -4.96 14.87
N LYS A 232 -40.03 -5.41 13.79
CA LYS A 232 -40.24 -4.60 12.55
C LYS A 232 -41.24 -3.46 12.76
N LYS A 233 -42.18 -3.55 13.68
CA LYS A 233 -43.10 -2.44 14.04
C LYS A 233 -42.48 -1.43 14.99
N GLN A 234 -41.40 -1.77 15.69
CA GLN A 234 -40.57 -0.85 16.50
C GLN A 234 -39.40 -0.23 15.74
N GLU A 235 -38.92 -0.83 14.63
CA GLU A 235 -38.02 -0.20 13.67
C GLU A 235 -38.84 0.70 12.72
N GLN A 236 -39.38 1.80 13.23
CA GLN A 236 -39.65 2.95 12.37
C GLN A 236 -38.28 3.36 11.76
N GLN A 237 -38.06 3.00 10.53
CA GLN A 237 -36.85 3.35 9.75
C GLN A 237 -36.72 4.87 9.83
N ARG A 238 -35.83 5.36 10.69
CA ARG A 238 -35.48 6.77 10.74
C ARG A 238 -34.87 7.14 9.39
N ASN A 239 -35.40 8.13 8.72
CA ASN A 239 -34.88 8.64 7.46
C ASN A 239 -33.91 9.81 7.73
N LEU A 240 -32.82 9.53 8.44
CA LEU A 240 -31.77 10.52 8.69
C LEU A 240 -30.85 10.60 7.48
N GLN A 241 -30.64 11.79 6.97
CA GLN A 241 -29.66 12.08 5.92
C GLN A 241 -28.41 12.67 6.58
N ILE A 242 -27.37 11.88 6.72
CA ILE A 242 -26.12 12.28 7.39
C ILE A 242 -25.08 12.60 6.32
N THR A 243 -24.57 13.82 6.32
CA THR A 243 -23.50 14.26 5.41
C THR A 243 -22.26 14.62 6.24
N LEU A 244 -21.14 13.95 5.93
CA LEU A 244 -19.82 14.29 6.44
C LEU A 244 -19.16 15.20 5.43
N ALA A 245 -18.98 16.48 5.75
CA ALA A 245 -18.64 17.51 4.80
C ALA A 245 -17.28 18.14 5.09
N GLY A 246 -16.38 18.13 4.10
CA GLY A 246 -15.15 18.89 4.10
C GLY A 246 -15.42 20.36 3.78
N ILE A 247 -15.14 21.26 4.75
CA ILE A 247 -15.43 22.69 4.59
C ILE A 247 -14.21 23.52 4.14
N GLY A 248 -13.18 22.87 3.66
CA GLY A 248 -11.94 23.56 3.30
C GLY A 248 -11.28 24.19 4.52
N MET A 249 -10.58 25.28 4.29
CA MET A 249 -9.82 25.97 5.35
C MET A 249 -10.64 27.06 6.08
N GLY A 250 -11.95 27.20 5.78
CA GLY A 250 -12.85 28.11 6.48
C GLY A 250 -13.35 29.30 5.68
N ALA A 251 -12.77 29.61 4.51
CA ALA A 251 -13.33 30.64 3.64
C ALA A 251 -14.52 30.11 2.85
N GLU A 252 -15.60 30.87 2.85
CA GLU A 252 -16.82 30.52 2.11
C GLU A 252 -16.58 30.31 0.61
N ALA A 253 -15.65 31.06 0.01
CA ALA A 253 -15.28 30.93 -1.39
C ALA A 253 -14.62 29.60 -1.77
N LEU A 254 -14.10 28.84 -0.79
CA LEU A 254 -13.47 27.54 -0.97
C LEU A 254 -14.40 26.36 -0.64
N LEU A 255 -15.64 26.62 -0.28
CA LEU A 255 -16.65 25.56 -0.15
C LEU A 255 -17.07 25.07 -1.53
N THR A 256 -17.19 23.75 -1.68
CA THR A 256 -17.87 23.22 -2.87
C THR A 256 -19.34 23.61 -2.84
N GLU A 257 -19.96 23.76 -4.01
CA GLU A 257 -21.37 24.14 -4.11
C GLU A 257 -22.28 23.09 -3.40
N GLU A 258 -21.94 21.84 -3.53
CA GLU A 258 -22.69 20.74 -2.90
C GLU A 258 -22.65 20.82 -1.37
N VAL A 259 -21.46 21.02 -0.77
CA VAL A 259 -21.31 21.25 0.67
C VAL A 259 -22.08 22.46 1.14
N ARG A 260 -22.03 23.57 0.36
CA ARG A 260 -22.79 24.77 0.65
C ARG A 260 -24.31 24.49 0.71
N ASN A 261 -24.84 23.75 -0.25
CA ASN A 261 -26.24 23.38 -0.32
C ASN A 261 -26.64 22.48 0.87
N ARG A 262 -25.83 21.47 1.21
CA ARG A 262 -26.09 20.62 2.38
C ARG A 262 -26.11 21.42 3.69
N ILE A 263 -25.21 22.38 3.88
CA ILE A 263 -25.20 23.25 5.06
C ILE A 263 -26.46 24.13 5.10
N ALA A 264 -26.85 24.70 3.97
CA ALA A 264 -28.04 25.57 3.91
C ALA A 264 -29.34 24.84 4.23
N GLU A 265 -29.41 23.54 3.91
CA GLU A 265 -30.58 22.69 4.17
C GLU A 265 -30.55 21.97 5.51
N ALA A 266 -29.43 22.02 6.24
CA ALA A 266 -29.21 21.24 7.47
C ALA A 266 -30.19 21.60 8.59
N ASP A 267 -30.71 20.59 9.30
CA ASP A 267 -31.44 20.73 10.56
C ASP A 267 -30.50 20.72 11.75
N TYR A 268 -29.42 19.95 11.63
CA TYR A 268 -28.38 19.79 12.64
C TYR A 268 -27.00 19.95 12.02
N VAL A 269 -26.14 20.70 12.68
CA VAL A 269 -24.74 20.87 12.28
C VAL A 269 -23.82 20.57 13.47
N PHE A 270 -22.89 19.67 13.25
CA PHE A 270 -21.86 19.25 14.20
C PHE A 270 -20.48 19.67 13.70
N GLY A 271 -19.62 20.12 14.60
CA GLY A 271 -18.23 20.46 14.25
C GLY A 271 -17.52 21.16 15.38
N ALA A 272 -16.20 21.36 15.25
CA ALA A 272 -15.48 22.20 16.19
C ALA A 272 -16.02 23.65 16.13
N LYS A 273 -16.00 24.35 17.26
CA LYS A 273 -16.57 25.71 17.41
C LYS A 273 -16.19 26.64 16.26
N ARG A 274 -14.91 26.66 15.89
CA ARG A 274 -14.39 27.48 14.78
C ARG A 274 -15.06 27.15 13.44
N MET A 275 -15.27 25.86 13.16
CA MET A 275 -15.88 25.38 11.91
C MET A 275 -17.36 25.76 11.85
N VAL A 276 -18.09 25.58 12.95
CA VAL A 276 -19.50 25.97 13.07
C VAL A 276 -19.65 27.49 12.89
N GLU A 277 -18.77 28.29 13.49
CA GLU A 277 -18.79 29.76 13.37
C GLU A 277 -18.53 30.21 11.93
N SER A 278 -17.61 29.56 11.21
CA SER A 278 -17.27 29.95 9.82
C SER A 278 -18.42 29.78 8.83
N ILE A 279 -19.31 28.80 9.07
CA ILE A 279 -20.44 28.51 8.14
C ILE A 279 -21.79 29.04 8.65
N LYS A 280 -21.81 29.72 9.80
CA LYS A 280 -23.05 30.16 10.44
C LYS A 280 -23.96 31.00 9.56
N LYS A 281 -23.38 31.83 8.69
CA LYS A 281 -24.13 32.68 7.74
C LYS A 281 -24.85 31.89 6.64
N LEU A 282 -24.41 30.66 6.37
CA LEU A 282 -24.97 29.78 5.35
C LEU A 282 -26.14 28.94 5.88
N CYS A 283 -26.24 28.81 7.20
CA CYS A 283 -27.26 28.00 7.83
C CYS A 283 -28.65 28.67 7.82
N LYS A 284 -29.70 27.87 7.74
CA LYS A 284 -31.07 28.35 7.92
C LYS A 284 -31.31 28.85 9.37
N GLN A 285 -32.33 29.69 9.58
CA GLN A 285 -32.61 30.35 10.86
C GLN A 285 -32.79 29.39 12.07
N ASN A 286 -33.34 28.21 11.83
CA ASN A 286 -33.71 27.26 12.91
C ASN A 286 -32.72 26.08 13.02
N VAL A 287 -31.53 26.16 12.47
CA VAL A 287 -30.52 25.10 12.57
C VAL A 287 -30.06 24.92 14.01
N LYS A 288 -29.94 23.66 14.46
CA LYS A 288 -29.36 23.33 15.76
C LYS A 288 -27.86 23.02 15.55
N THR A 289 -26.98 23.77 16.22
CA THR A 289 -25.54 23.61 16.10
C THR A 289 -24.91 23.05 17.36
N TYR A 290 -23.96 22.13 17.20
CA TYR A 290 -23.25 21.45 18.30
C TYR A 290 -21.74 21.58 18.10
N ASN A 291 -21.06 22.08 19.14
CA ASN A 291 -19.61 22.26 19.13
C ASN A 291 -18.88 21.00 19.58
N CYS A 292 -19.06 19.89 18.85
CA CYS A 292 -18.40 18.62 19.11
C CYS A 292 -17.92 17.99 17.80
N TYR A 293 -16.82 17.25 17.87
CA TYR A 293 -16.13 16.66 16.70
C TYR A 293 -15.69 15.21 16.95
N LEU A 294 -15.83 14.68 18.17
CA LEU A 294 -15.49 13.31 18.48
C LEU A 294 -16.71 12.41 18.26
N SER A 295 -16.49 11.24 17.66
CA SER A 295 -17.56 10.27 17.39
C SER A 295 -18.35 9.88 18.65
N LYS A 296 -17.65 9.71 19.80
CA LYS A 296 -18.26 9.39 21.09
C LYS A 296 -19.27 10.44 21.58
N ASP A 297 -19.13 11.69 21.13
CA ASP A 297 -20.02 12.80 21.51
C ASP A 297 -21.13 13.02 20.47
N ILE A 298 -20.81 12.81 19.17
CA ILE A 298 -21.73 13.02 18.05
C ILE A 298 -22.77 11.89 17.96
N ILE A 299 -22.35 10.64 18.04
CA ILE A 299 -23.23 9.48 17.84
C ILE A 299 -24.41 9.47 18.82
N PRO A 300 -24.20 9.63 20.14
CA PRO A 300 -25.32 9.68 21.10
C PRO A 300 -26.28 10.84 20.85
N LEU A 301 -25.78 11.98 20.36
CA LEU A 301 -26.64 13.13 20.04
C LEU A 301 -27.53 12.87 18.83
N ILE A 302 -27.02 12.17 17.84
CA ILE A 302 -27.79 11.74 16.65
C ILE A 302 -28.82 10.67 17.08
N GLU A 303 -28.46 9.71 17.91
CA GLU A 303 -29.34 8.66 18.42
C GLU A 303 -30.52 9.24 19.22
N ASN A 304 -30.27 10.26 20.04
CA ASN A 304 -31.25 10.93 20.84
C ASN A 304 -32.11 11.95 20.09
N THR A 305 -31.91 12.14 18.80
CA THR A 305 -32.74 13.02 17.97
C THR A 305 -34.15 12.44 17.88
N GLN A 306 -35.16 13.19 18.30
CA GLN A 306 -36.57 12.73 18.33
C GLN A 306 -37.26 12.77 16.98
N GLU A 307 -36.60 13.33 15.97
CA GLU A 307 -37.12 13.52 14.60
C GLU A 307 -36.93 12.25 13.78
N ASN A 308 -37.97 11.75 13.16
CA ASN A 308 -37.93 10.57 12.29
C ASN A 308 -37.27 10.88 10.91
N SER A 309 -37.12 12.15 10.54
CA SER A 309 -36.45 12.62 9.34
C SER A 309 -35.73 13.91 9.65
N ALA A 310 -34.40 13.93 9.45
CA ALA A 310 -33.58 15.12 9.65
C ALA A 310 -32.35 15.11 8.72
N LYS A 311 -31.92 16.31 8.30
CA LYS A 311 -30.70 16.53 7.55
C LYS A 311 -29.58 16.94 8.51
N ILE A 312 -28.58 16.12 8.63
CA ILE A 312 -27.48 16.26 9.59
C ILE A 312 -26.20 16.49 8.80
N VAL A 313 -25.47 17.57 9.11
CA VAL A 313 -24.16 17.84 8.52
C VAL A 313 -23.10 17.83 9.60
N ILE A 314 -22.05 17.05 9.38
CA ILE A 314 -20.88 16.96 10.26
C ILE A 314 -19.69 17.56 9.52
N LEU A 315 -19.11 18.60 10.11
CA LEU A 315 -18.08 19.42 9.48
C LEU A 315 -16.68 18.87 9.79
N PHE A 316 -15.85 18.83 8.74
CA PHE A 316 -14.42 18.50 8.82
C PHE A 316 -13.61 19.64 8.23
N SER A 317 -12.49 19.98 8.87
CA SER A 317 -11.55 20.97 8.36
C SER A 317 -10.79 20.43 7.16
N GLY A 318 -10.58 21.22 6.13
CA GLY A 318 -9.89 20.80 4.93
C GLY A 318 -10.72 19.84 4.08
N ASP A 319 -10.08 18.78 3.63
CA ASP A 319 -10.67 17.68 2.87
C ASP A 319 -10.96 16.48 3.79
N THR A 320 -12.07 15.81 3.55
CA THR A 320 -12.51 14.64 4.33
C THR A 320 -11.58 13.44 4.24
N GLY A 321 -10.82 13.33 3.15
CA GLY A 321 -9.84 12.26 2.90
C GLY A 321 -8.40 12.62 3.28
N PHE A 322 -8.13 13.86 3.78
CA PHE A 322 -6.78 14.32 4.02
C PHE A 322 -6.52 14.61 5.51
N TYR A 323 -5.89 13.66 6.22
CA TYR A 323 -5.59 13.72 7.67
C TYR A 323 -6.82 14.13 8.52
N SER A 324 -7.95 13.58 8.17
CA SER A 324 -9.25 13.87 8.78
C SER A 324 -9.74 12.68 9.61
N GLY A 325 -10.49 12.96 10.67
CA GLY A 325 -11.21 11.93 11.44
C GLY A 325 -12.46 11.37 10.75
N CYS A 326 -12.73 11.76 9.51
CA CYS A 326 -13.95 11.42 8.78
C CYS A 326 -14.11 9.92 8.57
N GLU A 327 -13.09 9.22 8.12
CA GLU A 327 -13.14 7.78 7.88
C GLU A 327 -13.51 7.00 9.16
N LYS A 328 -12.91 7.37 10.29
CA LYS A 328 -13.21 6.73 11.57
C LYS A 328 -14.67 6.91 11.94
N LEU A 329 -15.19 8.14 11.86
CA LEU A 329 -16.58 8.44 12.17
C LEU A 329 -17.52 7.76 11.17
N TYR A 330 -17.21 7.77 9.88
CA TYR A 330 -17.99 7.08 8.85
C TYR A 330 -18.14 5.58 9.17
N ASN A 331 -17.02 4.92 9.48
CA ASN A 331 -17.00 3.50 9.83
C ASN A 331 -17.75 3.20 11.13
N GLU A 332 -17.74 4.11 12.09
CA GLU A 332 -18.54 3.98 13.33
C GLU A 332 -20.03 4.15 13.03
N LEU A 333 -20.44 5.17 12.26
CA LEU A 333 -21.83 5.38 11.84
C LEU A 333 -22.40 4.18 11.07
N CYS A 334 -21.60 3.56 10.19
CA CYS A 334 -22.02 2.37 9.44
C CYS A 334 -22.28 1.13 10.33
N LYS A 335 -21.72 1.08 11.54
CA LYS A 335 -21.96 -0.01 12.49
C LYS A 335 -23.27 0.15 13.27
N HIS A 336 -23.80 1.37 13.36
CA HIS A 336 -25.04 1.67 14.09
C HIS A 336 -26.26 1.43 13.20
N LYS A 337 -27.01 0.36 13.47
CA LYS A 337 -28.26 0.06 12.79
C LYS A 337 -29.30 1.15 13.03
N GLY A 338 -29.99 1.62 11.99
CA GLY A 338 -31.07 2.60 12.09
C GLY A 338 -30.66 4.08 11.94
N MET A 339 -29.37 4.41 11.73
CA MET A 339 -28.91 5.80 11.52
C MET A 339 -29.05 6.33 10.08
N GLY A 340 -29.59 5.55 9.15
CA GLY A 340 -29.66 5.96 7.74
C GLY A 340 -28.32 5.79 6.98
N LYS A 341 -28.26 6.33 5.78
CA LYS A 341 -27.06 6.28 4.92
C LYS A 341 -26.23 7.54 5.13
N ALA A 342 -24.97 7.38 5.53
CA ALA A 342 -24.03 8.49 5.59
C ALA A 342 -23.40 8.74 4.20
N GLU A 343 -23.32 10.03 3.81
CA GLU A 343 -22.67 10.52 2.60
C GLU A 343 -21.40 11.27 2.99
N VAL A 344 -20.33 11.18 2.19
CA VAL A 344 -19.08 11.92 2.41
C VAL A 344 -18.86 12.87 1.25
N LEU A 345 -18.73 14.16 1.55
CA LEU A 345 -18.43 15.19 0.57
C LEU A 345 -17.02 15.77 0.77
N PRO A 346 -16.25 15.92 -0.33
CA PRO A 346 -14.88 16.42 -0.25
C PRO A 346 -14.82 17.92 0.07
N GLY A 347 -13.66 18.35 0.56
CA GLY A 347 -13.32 19.76 0.72
C GLY A 347 -11.95 20.09 0.12
N ILE A 348 -11.56 21.36 0.13
CA ILE A 348 -10.24 21.78 -0.35
C ILE A 348 -9.23 21.66 0.79
N SER A 349 -8.19 20.87 0.61
CA SER A 349 -7.14 20.66 1.62
C SER A 349 -6.21 21.88 1.76
N SER A 350 -5.56 22.01 2.93
CA SER A 350 -4.49 22.97 3.13
C SER A 350 -3.32 22.79 2.17
N LEU A 351 -3.04 21.56 1.77
CA LEU A 351 -2.06 21.21 0.75
C LEU A 351 -2.36 21.90 -0.58
N SER A 352 -3.60 21.81 -1.05
CA SER A 352 -4.04 22.41 -2.31
C SER A 352 -4.01 23.93 -2.25
N VAL A 353 -4.41 24.51 -1.10
CA VAL A 353 -4.39 25.97 -0.92
C VAL A 353 -2.96 26.50 -0.89
N LEU A 354 -2.06 25.90 -0.09
CA LEU A 354 -0.67 26.30 0.00
C LEU A 354 0.05 26.16 -1.35
N SER A 355 -0.22 25.08 -2.07
CA SER A 355 0.31 24.84 -3.41
C SER A 355 -0.11 25.93 -4.39
N ALA A 356 -1.38 26.35 -4.35
CA ALA A 356 -1.89 27.43 -5.19
C ALA A 356 -1.27 28.80 -4.83
N ARG A 357 -1.05 29.07 -3.53
CA ARG A 357 -0.42 30.32 -3.06
C ARG A 357 1.06 30.42 -3.43
N THR A 358 1.77 29.30 -3.40
CA THR A 358 3.20 29.26 -3.70
C THR A 358 3.52 29.03 -5.18
N GLY A 359 2.56 28.59 -5.98
CA GLY A 359 2.78 28.13 -7.36
C GLY A 359 3.59 26.84 -7.46
N ILE A 360 3.77 26.10 -6.35
CA ILE A 360 4.56 24.88 -6.30
C ILE A 360 3.63 23.68 -6.31
N SER A 361 3.79 22.82 -7.32
CA SER A 361 3.05 21.55 -7.42
C SER A 361 3.39 20.62 -6.24
N TRP A 362 2.38 19.97 -5.67
CA TRP A 362 2.52 18.98 -4.60
C TRP A 362 2.59 17.53 -5.10
N GLN A 363 2.47 17.31 -6.41
CA GLN A 363 2.32 15.99 -7.04
C GLN A 363 3.38 14.96 -6.59
N ASP A 364 4.62 15.39 -6.38
CA ASP A 364 5.75 14.56 -5.97
C ASP A 364 6.24 14.90 -4.55
N ALA A 365 5.41 15.56 -3.75
CA ALA A 365 5.76 15.89 -2.38
C ALA A 365 5.49 14.72 -1.43
N LYS A 366 6.42 14.48 -0.50
CA LYS A 366 6.12 13.67 0.68
C LYS A 366 5.22 14.45 1.63
N ILE A 367 4.36 13.74 2.32
CA ILE A 367 3.42 14.36 3.26
C ILE A 367 3.78 13.90 4.67
N LEU A 368 3.96 14.88 5.56
CA LEU A 368 4.21 14.68 6.97
C LEU A 368 3.12 15.40 7.78
N SER A 369 2.61 14.75 8.82
CA SER A 369 1.71 15.38 9.78
C SER A 369 2.28 15.19 11.18
N THR A 370 2.31 16.27 11.95
CA THR A 370 2.60 16.23 13.39
C THR A 370 1.32 16.03 14.19
N HIS A 371 0.16 16.21 13.54
CA HIS A 371 -1.15 16.22 14.18
C HIS A 371 -1.50 14.86 14.77
N GLY A 372 -1.60 14.77 16.11
CA GLY A 372 -1.91 13.53 16.82
C GLY A 372 -0.82 12.45 16.75
N VAL A 373 0.39 12.80 16.35
CA VAL A 373 1.54 11.89 16.26
C VAL A 373 2.53 12.21 17.38
N GLU A 374 3.06 11.17 18.03
CA GLU A 374 4.07 11.34 19.07
C GLU A 374 5.33 12.06 18.54
N PRO A 375 5.86 13.06 19.25
CA PRO A 375 6.99 13.85 18.78
C PRO A 375 8.21 13.06 18.33
N ALA A 376 8.56 11.99 19.03
CA ALA A 376 9.69 11.14 18.66
C ALA A 376 9.57 10.51 17.27
N LEU A 377 8.35 10.17 16.84
CA LEU A 377 8.10 9.53 15.55
C LEU A 377 8.15 10.51 14.38
N TRP A 378 7.55 11.69 14.51
CA TRP A 378 7.54 12.64 13.39
C TRP A 378 8.87 13.39 13.24
N LYS A 379 9.64 13.62 14.33
CA LYS A 379 10.96 14.29 14.29
C LYS A 379 11.95 13.54 13.40
N ASN A 380 12.12 12.25 13.63
CA ASN A 380 13.02 11.43 12.82
C ASN A 380 12.60 11.41 11.35
N ARG A 381 11.30 11.33 11.12
CA ARG A 381 10.74 11.33 9.77
C ARG A 381 10.93 12.68 9.07
N LEU A 382 10.82 13.78 9.80
CA LEU A 382 11.10 15.14 9.27
C LEU A 382 12.55 15.27 8.80
N LEU A 383 13.51 14.84 9.64
CA LEU A 383 14.94 14.90 9.31
C LEU A 383 15.27 14.08 8.07
N ASP A 384 14.69 12.88 7.97
CA ASP A 384 14.88 12.02 6.81
C ASP A 384 14.32 12.66 5.53
N VAL A 385 13.05 13.09 5.53
CA VAL A 385 12.46 13.69 4.34
C VAL A 385 13.10 15.05 3.97
N ALA A 386 13.51 15.83 4.97
CA ALA A 386 14.25 17.07 4.74
C ALA A 386 15.58 16.83 4.03
N LYS A 387 16.24 15.72 4.31
CA LYS A 387 17.55 15.34 3.74
C LYS A 387 17.44 14.70 2.36
N HIS A 388 16.43 13.88 2.15
CA HIS A 388 16.39 12.99 1.01
C HIS A 388 15.31 13.30 -0.03
N GLU A 389 14.30 14.10 0.34
CA GLU A 389 13.21 14.44 -0.56
C GLU A 389 13.30 15.85 -1.11
N LYS A 390 12.94 16.01 -2.38
CA LYS A 390 12.95 17.33 -3.04
C LYS A 390 11.87 18.25 -2.47
N LYS A 391 10.71 17.68 -2.14
CA LYS A 391 9.56 18.41 -1.62
C LYS A 391 8.90 17.64 -0.49
N THR A 392 8.61 18.31 0.61
CA THR A 392 7.87 17.76 1.74
C THR A 392 6.81 18.75 2.17
N PHE A 393 5.56 18.36 2.13
CA PHE A 393 4.46 19.09 2.73
C PHE A 393 4.28 18.64 4.18
N PHE A 394 4.13 19.59 5.10
CA PHE A 394 3.89 19.27 6.50
C PHE A 394 2.68 20.01 7.07
N LEU A 395 1.91 19.28 7.88
CA LEU A 395 0.80 19.80 8.68
C LEU A 395 1.23 19.84 10.14
N THR A 396 0.89 20.94 10.83
CA THR A 396 1.20 21.10 12.26
C THR A 396 -0.06 21.23 13.10
N SER A 397 0.03 20.87 14.38
CA SER A 397 -1.05 21.07 15.36
C SER A 397 -1.16 22.51 15.83
N GLY A 398 -0.10 23.31 15.69
CA GLY A 398 -0.05 24.70 16.13
C GLY A 398 1.35 25.31 16.04
N VAL A 399 1.52 26.44 16.66
CA VAL A 399 2.79 27.21 16.66
C VAL A 399 3.93 26.42 17.30
N ALA A 400 3.68 25.66 18.36
CA ALA A 400 4.70 24.87 19.05
C ALA A 400 5.38 23.83 18.15
N ASP A 401 4.61 23.20 17.25
CA ASP A 401 5.18 22.25 16.28
C ASP A 401 6.08 22.97 15.27
N VAL A 402 5.72 24.18 14.84
CA VAL A 402 6.52 24.97 13.90
C VAL A 402 7.83 25.40 14.55
N GLU A 403 7.78 25.82 15.82
CA GLU A 403 8.96 26.13 16.63
C GLU A 403 9.89 24.93 16.76
N GLU A 404 9.31 23.78 17.10
CA GLU A 404 10.07 22.53 17.22
C GLU A 404 10.70 22.07 15.90
N ILE A 405 9.97 22.24 14.78
CA ILE A 405 10.51 22.00 13.42
C ILE A 405 11.72 22.90 13.15
N GLY A 406 11.62 24.19 13.47
CA GLY A 406 12.71 25.15 13.31
C GLY A 406 13.92 24.77 14.16
N ASN A 407 13.72 24.49 15.44
CA ASN A 407 14.77 24.10 16.37
C ASN A 407 15.45 22.79 15.93
N LEU A 408 14.69 21.79 15.52
CA LEU A 408 15.20 20.51 15.04
C LEU A 408 16.03 20.68 13.76
N LEU A 409 15.52 21.43 12.79
CA LEU A 409 16.25 21.69 11.55
C LEU A 409 17.53 22.49 11.82
N SER A 410 17.53 23.46 12.75
CA SER A 410 18.72 24.25 13.07
C SER A 410 19.77 23.48 13.85
N SER A 411 19.38 22.59 14.78
CA SER A 411 20.32 21.81 15.61
C SER A 411 21.06 20.75 14.80
N GLU A 412 20.36 20.08 13.90
CA GLU A 412 20.92 18.96 13.11
C GLU A 412 21.65 19.45 11.85
N PHE A 413 21.36 20.66 11.40
CA PHE A 413 21.76 21.15 10.09
C PHE A 413 22.58 22.47 10.12
N ALA A 414 23.22 22.77 11.24
CA ALA A 414 23.97 24.02 11.45
C ALA A 414 25.17 24.24 10.51
N LYS A 415 25.35 23.47 9.44
CA LYS A 415 26.48 23.58 8.52
C LYS A 415 26.05 23.74 7.08
N GLU A 416 26.94 24.24 6.23
CA GLU A 416 26.80 24.70 4.83
C GLU A 416 25.90 23.88 3.90
N GLU A 417 25.56 22.65 4.26
CA GLU A 417 24.75 21.74 3.45
C GLU A 417 23.27 22.19 3.28
N TRP A 418 22.77 23.09 4.15
CA TRP A 418 21.35 23.42 4.25
C TRP A 418 20.99 24.85 3.82
N LYS A 419 21.94 25.57 3.26
CA LYS A 419 21.69 26.89 2.63
C LYS A 419 20.66 26.82 1.48
N ASN A 420 20.42 25.59 0.95
CA ASN A 420 19.51 25.33 -0.15
C ASN A 420 18.10 24.88 0.32
N LEU A 421 17.85 24.85 1.63
CA LEU A 421 16.56 24.46 2.17
C LEU A 421 15.65 25.68 2.27
N LYS A 422 14.52 25.65 1.57
CA LYS A 422 13.49 26.70 1.61
C LYS A 422 12.25 26.17 2.30
N ILE A 423 11.67 26.97 3.18
CA ILE A 423 10.46 26.63 3.92
C ILE A 423 9.39 27.64 3.53
N TYR A 424 8.37 27.16 2.81
CA TYR A 424 7.18 27.94 2.57
C TYR A 424 6.21 27.67 3.71
N LEU A 425 6.01 28.65 4.59
CA LEU A 425 5.13 28.55 5.74
C LEU A 425 3.87 29.36 5.50
N GLY A 426 2.72 28.71 5.58
CA GLY A 426 1.40 29.35 5.51
C GLY A 426 0.74 29.35 6.88
N TYR A 427 0.21 30.50 7.27
CA TYR A 427 -0.56 30.71 8.48
C TYR A 427 -2.00 31.04 8.14
N GLN A 428 -2.93 30.42 8.85
CA GLN A 428 -4.38 30.63 8.72
C GLN A 428 -4.85 30.73 7.25
N LEU A 429 -4.42 29.78 6.43
CA LEU A 429 -4.73 29.76 5.00
C LEU A 429 -6.23 29.95 4.78
N SER A 430 -6.60 30.85 3.87
CA SER A 430 -7.96 31.28 3.52
C SER A 430 -8.72 32.11 4.55
N TYR A 431 -8.15 32.40 5.72
CA TYR A 431 -8.72 33.34 6.66
C TYR A 431 -8.26 34.79 6.38
N PRO A 432 -8.92 35.80 6.93
CA PRO A 432 -8.53 37.22 6.72
C PRO A 432 -7.09 37.53 7.15
N GLN A 433 -6.53 36.77 8.09
CA GLN A 433 -5.17 36.89 8.61
C GLN A 433 -4.15 36.03 7.84
N GLU A 434 -4.54 35.46 6.70
CA GLU A 434 -3.67 34.63 5.89
C GLU A 434 -2.36 35.33 5.53
N TRP A 435 -1.25 34.61 5.72
CA TRP A 435 0.00 34.94 5.09
C TRP A 435 0.76 33.67 4.67
N VAL A 436 1.58 33.80 3.63
CA VAL A 436 2.50 32.76 3.17
C VAL A 436 3.87 33.38 3.00
N ARG A 437 4.89 32.78 3.63
CA ARG A 437 6.26 33.25 3.58
C ARG A 437 7.21 32.18 3.11
N CYS A 438 8.25 32.56 2.36
CA CYS A 438 9.37 31.73 2.02
C CYS A 438 10.52 32.07 2.97
N LEU A 439 10.96 31.15 3.78
CA LEU A 439 11.92 31.31 4.85
C LEU A 439 13.09 30.33 4.70
N THR A 440 14.27 30.75 5.08
CA THR A 440 15.38 29.86 5.43
C THR A 440 15.16 29.27 6.83
N VAL A 441 15.94 28.25 7.20
CA VAL A 441 15.87 27.66 8.56
C VAL A 441 16.19 28.69 9.61
N ASP A 442 17.21 29.53 9.38
CA ASP A 442 17.60 30.61 10.32
C ASP A 442 16.52 31.71 10.48
N GLU A 443 15.84 32.06 9.39
CA GLU A 443 14.71 32.99 9.43
C GLU A 443 13.50 32.41 10.15
N LEU A 444 13.23 31.12 9.97
CA LEU A 444 12.18 30.42 10.71
C LEU A 444 12.47 30.40 12.21
N CYS A 445 13.70 30.08 12.62
CA CYS A 445 14.09 30.11 14.03
C CYS A 445 14.00 31.51 14.62
N LYS A 446 14.45 32.53 13.88
CA LYS A 446 14.32 33.94 14.31
C LYS A 446 12.86 34.37 14.42
N LEU A 447 12.00 33.92 13.52
CA LEU A 447 10.56 34.19 13.55
C LEU A 447 9.91 33.63 14.81
N MET A 448 10.31 32.39 15.22
CA MET A 448 9.73 31.71 16.37
C MET A 448 10.30 32.13 17.72
N ASN A 449 11.58 32.51 17.82
CA ASN A 449 12.29 32.83 19.07
C ASN A 449 12.25 34.32 19.45
N ARG A 450 11.41 35.14 18.85
CA ARG A 450 11.34 36.58 19.15
C ARG A 450 10.73 36.83 20.52
N ASP A 451 11.56 37.20 21.48
CA ASP A 451 11.14 37.89 22.70
C ASP A 451 10.87 39.38 22.39
N HIS A 452 9.89 39.99 23.05
CA HIS A 452 9.33 41.33 22.80
C HIS A 452 10.28 42.52 22.92
N ASN A 453 11.62 42.34 23.01
CA ASN A 453 12.52 43.41 23.42
C ASN A 453 13.63 43.81 22.43
N ASP A 454 13.77 43.20 21.28
CA ASP A 454 14.84 43.60 20.35
C ASP A 454 14.31 44.40 19.16
N GLY A 455 14.54 45.72 19.21
CA GLY A 455 14.23 46.65 18.13
C GLY A 455 15.05 46.33 16.86
N TRP A 456 14.37 45.91 15.83
CA TRP A 456 14.92 45.67 14.51
C TRP A 456 14.69 46.86 13.60
N GLN A 457 15.72 47.70 13.40
CA GLN A 457 15.68 48.77 12.39
C GLN A 457 16.74 48.68 11.27
N ASP A 458 17.72 47.77 11.31
CA ASP A 458 18.92 47.97 10.46
C ASP A 458 19.36 46.88 9.49
N SER A 459 18.63 45.79 9.23
CA SER A 459 19.19 44.74 8.35
C SER A 459 18.36 44.28 7.13
N LEU A 460 17.22 44.88 6.84
CA LEU A 460 16.36 44.49 5.70
C LEU A 460 16.29 45.48 4.55
N GLN A 461 17.20 46.48 4.49
CA GLN A 461 17.15 47.52 3.46
C GLN A 461 17.67 47.13 2.06
N ASN A 462 18.12 45.91 1.82
CA ASN A 462 18.82 45.56 0.55
C ASN A 462 18.27 44.41 -0.29
N SER A 463 17.03 44.01 -0.15
CA SER A 463 16.48 43.08 -1.14
C SER A 463 14.96 43.18 -1.26
N LEU A 464 14.54 43.56 -2.45
CA LEU A 464 13.21 43.54 -3.04
C LEU A 464 12.28 44.71 -2.74
N GLN A 465 11.74 45.28 -3.80
CA GLN A 465 10.68 46.26 -3.82
C GLN A 465 9.47 45.71 -3.05
N GLU A 466 9.29 46.19 -1.81
CA GLU A 466 8.22 45.77 -0.92
C GLU A 466 7.05 46.78 -0.99
N ASP A 467 5.84 46.19 -1.01
CA ASP A 467 4.59 46.90 -0.81
C ASP A 467 4.57 47.44 0.63
N PRO A 468 4.16 48.73 0.87
CA PRO A 468 4.29 49.40 2.18
C PRO A 468 3.41 48.82 3.31
N GLN A 469 2.74 47.68 3.13
CA GLN A 469 1.83 47.09 4.14
C GLN A 469 2.43 45.95 4.97
N ASP A 470 3.65 45.48 4.67
CA ASP A 470 4.31 44.42 5.44
C ASP A 470 5.15 44.99 6.62
N GLN A 471 4.52 45.69 7.54
CA GLN A 471 5.10 45.93 8.85
C GLN A 471 5.03 44.61 9.66
N LEU A 472 6.19 44.02 9.84
CA LEU A 472 6.44 42.86 10.72
C LEU A 472 6.13 43.24 12.18
N GLN A 473 4.88 43.22 12.56
CA GLN A 473 4.46 43.20 13.97
C GLN A 473 4.00 41.77 14.31
N ASP A 474 4.56 41.27 15.41
CA ASP A 474 4.11 40.18 16.27
C ASP A 474 4.69 38.80 16.04
N LYS A 475 5.04 38.17 17.19
CA LYS A 475 5.32 36.76 17.39
C LYS A 475 4.22 35.91 16.72
N PRO A 476 4.56 34.80 16.07
CA PRO A 476 3.54 33.89 15.55
C PRO A 476 2.52 33.53 16.61
N GLU A 477 1.25 33.81 16.32
CA GLU A 477 0.14 33.56 17.22
C GLU A 477 -0.26 32.10 17.16
N GLU A 478 -0.95 31.63 18.20
CA GLU A 478 -1.67 30.35 18.15
C GLU A 478 -2.59 30.31 16.95
N GLY A 479 -2.44 29.27 16.11
CA GLY A 479 -3.22 29.15 14.89
C GLY A 479 -2.89 27.93 14.07
N LEU A 480 -3.46 27.85 12.88
CA LEU A 480 -3.25 26.77 11.95
C LEU A 480 -2.09 27.08 11.02
N TYR A 481 -1.11 26.21 11.03
CA TYR A 481 0.03 26.28 10.14
C TYR A 481 0.10 25.07 9.20
N ALA A 482 0.51 25.34 7.98
CA ALA A 482 0.88 24.31 7.02
C ALA A 482 2.13 24.80 6.27
N GLY A 483 3.05 23.89 5.98
CA GLY A 483 4.28 24.28 5.32
C GLY A 483 4.70 23.33 4.21
N MET A 484 5.57 23.85 3.35
CA MET A 484 6.25 23.05 2.33
C MET A 484 7.75 23.31 2.44
N LEU A 485 8.49 22.24 2.63
CA LEU A 485 9.94 22.24 2.68
C LEU A 485 10.45 21.84 1.29
N ILE A 486 11.31 22.65 0.71
CA ILE A 486 11.94 22.40 -0.59
C ILE A 486 13.44 22.23 -0.37
N ASN A 487 13.95 21.08 -0.76
CA ASN A 487 15.37 20.80 -0.83
C ASN A 487 15.80 20.74 -2.30
N GLU A 488 16.59 21.71 -2.75
CA GLU A 488 17.05 21.78 -4.14
C GLU A 488 18.11 20.71 -4.46
N GLN A 489 18.77 20.14 -3.45
CA GLN A 489 19.84 19.15 -3.59
C GLN A 489 19.65 17.96 -2.64
N PRO A 490 18.56 17.18 -2.82
CA PRO A 490 18.30 16.04 -1.95
C PRO A 490 19.38 14.96 -2.08
N LYS A 491 19.84 14.45 -0.94
CA LYS A 491 20.76 13.31 -0.91
C LYS A 491 20.01 12.03 -1.28
N LYS A 492 20.61 11.21 -2.10
CA LYS A 492 20.00 9.91 -2.44
C LYS A 492 20.18 8.93 -1.29
N HIS A 493 19.11 8.20 -0.97
CA HIS A 493 19.20 7.05 -0.05
C HIS A 493 20.10 5.97 -0.62
N ARG A 494 20.91 5.37 0.24
CA ARG A 494 21.60 4.14 -0.06
C ARG A 494 20.62 2.97 0.11
N LEU A 495 20.40 2.23 -0.97
CA LEU A 495 19.42 1.12 -0.97
C LEU A 495 19.99 -0.22 -0.51
N THR A 496 21.31 -0.30 -0.33
CA THR A 496 22.00 -1.56 0.01
C THR A 496 22.90 -1.38 1.23
N PRO A 497 23.03 -2.38 2.10
CA PRO A 497 24.06 -2.38 3.11
C PRO A 497 25.47 -2.42 2.49
N GLY A 498 26.51 -2.26 3.30
CA GLY A 498 27.90 -2.32 2.89
C GLY A 498 28.63 -0.99 2.98
N TYR A 499 28.45 -0.25 4.08
CA TYR A 499 29.34 0.86 4.39
C TYR A 499 30.77 0.34 4.67
N PRO A 500 31.82 0.99 4.14
CA PRO A 500 33.20 0.64 4.45
C PRO A 500 33.47 0.63 5.94
N ASP A 501 34.36 -0.26 6.39
CA ASP A 501 34.70 -0.39 7.82
C ASP A 501 35.30 0.88 8.43
N ASP A 502 35.95 1.71 7.63
CA ASP A 502 36.65 2.93 8.06
C ASP A 502 35.72 4.13 8.30
N VAL A 503 34.47 4.06 7.86
CA VAL A 503 33.49 5.12 8.17
C VAL A 503 32.90 4.97 9.59
N PHE A 504 33.16 3.87 10.28
CA PHE A 504 32.69 3.65 11.66
C PHE A 504 33.75 4.05 12.69
N ILE A 505 33.32 4.74 13.74
CA ILE A 505 34.16 4.99 14.93
C ILE A 505 34.28 3.65 15.65
N ARG A 506 35.52 3.25 15.90
CA ARG A 506 35.83 1.99 16.60
C ARG A 506 37.04 2.13 17.50
N GLY A 507 36.93 1.65 18.76
CA GLY A 507 38.02 1.52 19.70
C GLY A 507 38.68 0.14 19.59
N GLN A 508 38.86 -0.51 20.74
CA GLN A 508 39.34 -1.90 20.86
C GLN A 508 38.20 -2.92 20.73
N VAL A 509 36.97 -2.47 20.52
CA VAL A 509 35.77 -3.34 20.43
C VAL A 509 35.72 -4.04 19.07
N PRO A 510 35.45 -5.36 19.02
CA PRO A 510 35.27 -6.08 17.77
C PRO A 510 34.11 -5.50 16.98
N MET A 511 34.29 -5.45 15.65
CA MET A 511 33.27 -4.96 14.70
C MET A 511 33.03 -5.98 13.59
N THR A 512 31.79 -6.27 13.29
CA THR A 512 31.39 -7.10 12.14
C THR A 512 31.88 -6.42 10.87
N LYS A 513 32.68 -7.14 10.07
CA LYS A 513 33.30 -6.61 8.85
C LYS A 513 32.27 -6.37 7.74
N GLU A 514 32.55 -5.41 6.87
CA GLU A 514 31.70 -4.94 5.77
C GLU A 514 31.00 -6.07 5.02
N GLU A 515 31.73 -7.07 4.54
CA GLU A 515 31.18 -8.14 3.72
C GLU A 515 30.28 -9.07 4.55
N VAL A 516 30.70 -9.41 5.77
CA VAL A 516 29.91 -10.23 6.69
C VAL A 516 28.65 -9.48 7.11
N ARG A 517 28.77 -8.21 7.42
CA ARG A 517 27.67 -7.32 7.81
C ARG A 517 26.65 -7.21 6.69
N SER A 518 27.12 -6.94 5.46
CA SER A 518 26.25 -6.83 4.28
C SER A 518 25.46 -8.10 4.03
N VAL A 519 26.11 -9.27 4.07
CA VAL A 519 25.43 -10.55 3.86
C VAL A 519 24.46 -10.83 4.99
N SER A 520 24.83 -10.59 6.26
CA SER A 520 23.96 -10.82 7.42
C SER A 520 22.69 -9.96 7.35
N ILE A 521 22.82 -8.67 6.98
CA ILE A 521 21.69 -7.77 6.84
C ILE A 521 20.78 -8.20 5.67
N CYS A 522 21.36 -8.61 4.53
CA CYS A 522 20.57 -9.16 3.42
C CYS A 522 19.78 -10.40 3.83
N LYS A 523 20.33 -11.27 4.69
CA LYS A 523 19.65 -12.50 5.17
C LYS A 523 18.53 -12.23 6.18
N LEU A 524 18.48 -11.05 6.78
CA LEU A 524 17.34 -10.64 7.60
C LEU A 524 16.07 -10.43 6.79
N HIS A 525 16.15 -10.11 5.49
CA HIS A 525 15.00 -9.82 4.64
C HIS A 525 14.09 -8.71 5.20
N LEU A 526 14.71 -7.62 5.66
CA LEU A 526 14.02 -6.52 6.34
C LEU A 526 12.94 -5.87 5.48
N THR A 527 11.83 -5.52 6.13
CA THR A 527 10.80 -4.62 5.59
C THR A 527 11.08 -3.18 6.02
N GLU A 528 10.47 -2.21 5.34
CA GLU A 528 10.71 -0.79 5.59
C GLU A 528 10.26 -0.29 6.98
N ASP A 529 9.46 -1.08 7.70
CA ASP A 529 8.90 -0.84 9.03
C ASP A 529 9.32 -1.90 10.07
N ALA A 530 10.41 -2.62 9.79
CA ALA A 530 10.89 -3.68 10.65
C ALA A 530 11.25 -3.18 12.05
N VAL A 531 10.92 -3.97 13.07
CA VAL A 531 11.43 -3.83 14.42
C VAL A 531 12.51 -4.90 14.61
N VAL A 532 13.75 -4.46 14.90
CA VAL A 532 14.93 -5.32 14.89
C VAL A 532 15.64 -5.30 16.23
N TYR A 533 15.93 -6.47 16.76
CA TYR A 533 16.88 -6.60 17.88
C TYR A 533 18.28 -6.89 17.33
N ASP A 534 19.26 -6.08 17.74
CA ASP A 534 20.69 -6.33 17.49
C ASP A 534 21.35 -6.75 18.80
N ILE A 535 21.55 -8.06 18.98
CA ILE A 535 22.03 -8.65 20.24
C ILE A 535 23.53 -8.84 20.15
N GLY A 536 24.27 -8.19 21.10
CA GLY A 536 25.70 -8.08 21.06
C GLY A 536 26.17 -7.13 19.98
N SER A 537 25.59 -5.93 19.97
CA SER A 537 25.74 -4.94 18.88
C SER A 537 27.19 -4.41 18.74
N GLY A 538 28.05 -4.55 19.78
CA GLY A 538 29.41 -4.07 19.73
C GLY A 538 29.51 -2.59 19.41
N THR A 539 30.26 -2.22 18.38
CA THR A 539 30.36 -0.82 17.89
C THR A 539 29.10 -0.30 17.24
N GLY A 540 28.06 -1.12 17.08
CA GLY A 540 26.79 -0.76 16.45
C GLY A 540 26.82 -0.74 14.92
N SER A 541 27.84 -1.25 14.28
CA SER A 541 27.95 -1.19 12.81
C SER A 541 26.77 -1.87 12.08
N VAL A 542 26.24 -2.96 12.63
CA VAL A 542 25.04 -3.65 12.11
C VAL A 542 23.79 -2.81 12.38
N SER A 543 23.61 -2.34 13.63
CA SER A 543 22.50 -1.47 14.02
C SER A 543 22.40 -0.22 13.15
N VAL A 544 23.53 0.45 12.92
CA VAL A 544 23.63 1.67 12.10
C VAL A 544 23.22 1.39 10.65
N GLU A 545 23.74 0.33 10.03
CA GLU A 545 23.39 0.00 8.65
C GLU A 545 21.92 -0.41 8.50
N ILE A 546 21.38 -1.17 9.44
CA ILE A 546 19.95 -1.52 9.46
C ILE A 546 19.09 -0.26 9.56
N ALA A 547 19.41 0.61 10.52
CA ALA A 547 18.68 1.84 10.76
C ALA A 547 18.74 2.82 9.58
N ALA A 548 19.87 2.84 8.87
CA ALA A 548 20.08 3.70 7.70
C ALA A 548 19.30 3.24 6.43
N LEU A 549 18.76 2.02 6.41
CA LEU A 549 17.97 1.53 5.28
C LEU A 549 16.60 2.21 5.18
N SER A 550 15.98 2.53 6.32
CA SER A 550 14.69 3.21 6.37
C SER A 550 14.50 3.92 7.71
N PRO A 551 13.98 5.16 7.73
CA PRO A 551 13.64 5.88 8.97
C PRO A 551 12.48 5.23 9.75
N ARG A 552 11.74 4.30 9.14
CA ARG A 552 10.64 3.56 9.79
C ARG A 552 11.10 2.29 10.49
N VAL A 553 12.28 1.78 10.15
CA VAL A 553 12.92 0.67 10.89
C VAL A 553 13.25 1.15 12.31
N GLN A 554 12.93 0.33 13.30
CA GLN A 554 13.31 0.58 14.70
C GLN A 554 14.33 -0.47 15.14
N VAL A 555 15.49 -0.05 15.61
CA VAL A 555 16.54 -0.94 16.09
C VAL A 555 16.66 -0.83 17.61
N TYR A 556 16.64 -1.96 18.28
CA TYR A 556 16.94 -2.10 19.71
C TYR A 556 18.27 -2.83 19.85
N ALA A 557 19.33 -2.06 20.07
CA ALA A 557 20.71 -2.55 20.12
C ALA A 557 21.12 -2.85 21.57
N MET A 558 21.39 -4.11 21.85
CA MET A 558 21.72 -4.60 23.20
C MET A 558 23.22 -4.89 23.31
N GLU A 559 23.88 -4.23 24.23
CA GLU A 559 25.32 -4.45 24.51
C GLU A 559 25.62 -4.30 26.00
N VAL A 560 26.49 -5.14 26.50
CA VAL A 560 26.88 -5.15 27.93
C VAL A 560 28.09 -4.27 28.21
N ASN A 561 28.98 -4.11 27.25
CA ASN A 561 30.20 -3.33 27.39
C ASN A 561 29.91 -1.83 27.25
N GLY A 562 30.18 -1.04 28.29
CA GLY A 562 29.95 0.39 28.31
C GLY A 562 30.72 1.17 27.22
N GLU A 563 31.99 0.79 26.94
CA GLU A 563 32.77 1.40 25.85
C GLU A 563 32.08 1.15 24.48
N ALA A 564 31.60 -0.07 24.26
CA ALA A 564 30.90 -0.43 23.05
C ALA A 564 29.59 0.35 22.89
N VAL A 565 28.82 0.56 23.96
CA VAL A 565 27.59 1.37 23.96
C VAL A 565 27.92 2.81 23.58
N SER A 566 28.98 3.42 24.16
CA SER A 566 29.37 4.79 23.78
C SER A 566 29.76 4.89 22.30
N LEU A 567 30.50 3.90 21.77
CA LEU A 567 30.84 3.86 20.34
C LEU A 567 29.62 3.71 19.45
N LEU A 568 28.64 2.89 19.86
CA LEU A 568 27.35 2.76 19.15
C LEU A 568 26.63 4.10 19.11
N GLU A 569 26.51 4.82 20.23
CA GLU A 569 25.87 6.14 20.32
C GLU A 569 26.60 7.19 19.45
N GLU A 570 27.95 7.18 19.47
CA GLU A 570 28.75 8.06 18.61
C GLU A 570 28.56 7.75 17.12
N ASN A 571 28.50 6.47 16.74
CA ASN A 571 28.22 6.07 15.38
C ASN A 571 26.81 6.47 14.95
N CYS A 572 25.79 6.25 15.79
CA CYS A 572 24.42 6.72 15.50
C CYS A 572 24.39 8.23 15.26
N LYS A 573 25.07 9.01 16.11
CA LYS A 573 25.17 10.47 15.95
C LYS A 573 25.90 10.86 14.65
N GLN A 574 27.01 10.19 14.33
CA GLN A 574 27.78 10.47 13.09
C GLN A 574 26.95 10.23 11.83
N PHE A 575 26.10 9.21 11.85
CA PHE A 575 25.21 8.89 10.73
C PHE A 575 23.88 9.65 10.78
N GLY A 576 23.64 10.48 11.83
CA GLY A 576 22.38 11.23 12.00
C GLY A 576 21.17 10.33 12.16
N LEU A 577 21.31 9.21 12.88
CA LEU A 577 20.27 8.21 13.09
C LEU A 577 19.59 8.42 14.44
N HIS A 578 18.27 8.39 14.45
CA HIS A 578 17.44 8.56 15.66
C HIS A 578 16.51 7.37 15.91
N ASN A 579 16.60 6.34 15.07
CA ASN A 579 15.78 5.13 15.11
C ASN A 579 16.54 3.91 15.69
N VAL A 580 17.61 4.17 16.45
CA VAL A 580 18.38 3.16 17.20
C VAL A 580 18.26 3.44 18.70
N ASN A 581 17.75 2.47 19.45
CA ASN A 581 17.63 2.50 20.89
C ASN A 581 18.78 1.69 21.50
N CYS A 582 19.73 2.37 22.14
CA CYS A 582 20.90 1.73 22.76
C CYS A 582 20.54 1.24 24.17
N ILE A 583 20.71 -0.06 24.42
CA ILE A 583 20.32 -0.72 25.67
C ILE A 583 21.53 -1.40 26.30
N ARG A 584 21.97 -0.90 27.45
CA ARG A 584 23.09 -1.48 28.18
C ARG A 584 22.61 -2.62 29.04
N THR A 585 22.52 -3.83 28.47
CA THR A 585 22.14 -5.03 29.21
C THR A 585 22.72 -6.28 28.57
N LYS A 586 22.71 -7.39 29.32
CA LYS A 586 23.12 -8.70 28.84
C LYS A 586 21.88 -9.50 28.44
N ALA A 587 21.70 -9.77 27.16
CA ALA A 587 20.61 -10.61 26.73
C ALA A 587 20.65 -12.02 27.33
N PRO A 588 19.49 -12.62 27.73
CA PRO A 588 18.13 -12.19 27.39
C PRO A 588 17.51 -11.14 28.33
N ASP A 589 18.23 -10.67 29.36
CA ASP A 589 17.69 -9.70 30.33
C ASP A 589 17.19 -8.46 29.60
N GLY A 590 15.99 -7.98 29.97
CA GLY A 590 15.34 -6.80 29.37
C GLY A 590 14.68 -7.02 28.01
N LEU A 591 14.80 -8.18 27.36
CA LEU A 591 14.09 -8.46 26.12
C LEU A 591 12.56 -8.45 26.28
N GLU A 592 12.05 -8.89 27.43
CA GLU A 592 10.60 -8.98 27.71
C GLU A 592 9.93 -7.59 27.66
N ASP A 593 10.63 -6.54 28.10
CA ASP A 593 10.11 -5.18 28.21
C ASP A 593 10.10 -4.40 26.86
N LEU A 594 10.80 -4.92 25.85
CA LEU A 594 10.90 -4.27 24.54
C LEU A 594 9.66 -4.53 23.69
N PRO A 595 9.33 -3.64 22.73
CA PRO A 595 8.31 -3.91 21.72
C PRO A 595 8.58 -5.21 20.98
N VAL A 596 7.54 -5.92 20.53
CA VAL A 596 7.69 -7.18 19.79
C VAL A 596 8.48 -6.94 18.51
N ALA A 597 9.62 -7.59 18.37
CA ALA A 597 10.44 -7.51 17.16
C ALA A 597 9.94 -8.45 16.06
N THR A 598 10.15 -8.03 14.83
CA THR A 598 9.92 -8.83 13.63
C THR A 598 11.17 -9.60 13.21
N HIS A 599 12.35 -9.06 13.56
CA HIS A 599 13.65 -9.59 13.17
C HIS A 599 14.63 -9.53 14.35
N ALA A 600 15.60 -10.43 14.37
CA ALA A 600 16.74 -10.32 15.29
C ALA A 600 18.05 -10.72 14.61
N PHE A 601 19.08 -9.91 14.86
CA PHE A 601 20.45 -10.24 14.53
C PHE A 601 21.21 -10.56 15.84
N ILE A 602 21.98 -11.63 15.85
CA ILE A 602 22.80 -12.05 17.00
C ILE A 602 24.26 -12.07 16.57
N GLY A 603 24.99 -11.01 16.95
CA GLY A 603 26.43 -10.89 16.71
C GLY A 603 27.29 -11.49 17.84
N GLY A 604 26.71 -11.59 19.06
CA GLY A 604 27.38 -12.17 20.22
C GLY A 604 26.40 -12.47 21.34
N SER A 605 26.45 -13.67 21.90
CA SER A 605 25.53 -14.16 22.95
C SER A 605 26.11 -14.24 24.34
N LYS A 606 27.44 -14.10 24.46
CA LYS A 606 28.15 -14.26 25.75
C LYS A 606 27.79 -15.58 26.49
N GLY A 607 27.51 -16.63 25.74
CA GLY A 607 27.17 -17.97 26.25
C GLY A 607 25.67 -18.23 26.46
N ASN A 608 24.81 -17.22 26.31
CA ASN A 608 23.37 -17.35 26.58
C ASN A 608 22.54 -17.60 25.29
N LEU A 609 23.14 -18.15 24.24
CA LEU A 609 22.47 -18.27 22.92
C LEU A 609 21.16 -19.05 23.01
N ARG A 610 21.12 -20.12 23.80
CA ARG A 610 19.93 -20.94 24.02
C ARG A 610 18.77 -20.14 24.63
N GLU A 611 19.04 -19.47 25.73
CA GLU A 611 18.07 -18.67 26.47
C GLU A 611 17.55 -17.49 25.59
N ILE A 612 18.44 -16.86 24.84
CA ILE A 612 18.12 -15.78 23.93
C ILE A 612 17.13 -16.29 22.86
N LEU A 613 17.45 -17.36 22.14
CA LEU A 613 16.62 -17.86 21.06
C LEU A 613 15.24 -18.34 21.58
N TRP A 614 15.17 -19.02 22.72
CA TRP A 614 13.90 -19.39 23.31
C TRP A 614 13.07 -18.20 23.80
N THR A 615 13.69 -17.13 24.30
CA THR A 615 13.01 -15.89 24.67
C THR A 615 12.45 -15.19 23.44
N LEU A 616 13.23 -15.10 22.35
CA LEU A 616 12.78 -14.54 21.08
C LEU A 616 11.60 -15.34 20.49
N TYR A 617 11.68 -16.67 20.52
CA TYR A 617 10.60 -17.55 20.05
C TYR A 617 9.29 -17.31 20.81
N ARG A 618 9.35 -17.27 22.16
CA ARG A 618 8.16 -16.98 22.98
C ARG A 618 7.56 -15.61 22.70
N LYS A 619 8.39 -14.64 22.36
CA LYS A 619 7.99 -13.26 22.10
C LYS A 619 7.35 -13.10 20.72
N ASN A 620 7.88 -13.79 19.71
CA ASN A 620 7.33 -13.82 18.35
C ASN A 620 7.73 -15.13 17.65
N SER A 621 6.78 -16.04 17.51
CA SER A 621 6.94 -17.34 16.85
C SER A 621 7.12 -17.27 15.32
N HIS A 622 7.15 -16.07 14.74
CA HIS A 622 7.38 -15.82 13.30
C HIS A 622 8.59 -14.89 13.05
N MET A 623 9.43 -14.69 14.08
CA MET A 623 10.57 -13.78 13.97
C MET A 623 11.63 -14.35 13.01
N ARG A 624 12.13 -13.51 12.11
CA ARG A 624 13.29 -13.82 11.27
C ARG A 624 14.58 -13.61 12.07
N ILE A 625 15.45 -14.62 12.10
CA ILE A 625 16.67 -14.62 12.88
C ILE A 625 17.90 -14.76 11.98
N VAL A 626 18.93 -13.98 12.29
CA VAL A 626 20.27 -14.18 11.72
C VAL A 626 21.29 -14.23 12.84
N VAL A 627 22.11 -15.30 12.87
CA VAL A 627 23.17 -15.50 13.87
C VAL A 627 24.51 -15.61 13.18
N ASN A 628 25.48 -14.80 13.59
CA ASN A 628 26.86 -14.92 13.16
C ASN A 628 27.66 -15.76 14.17
N ALA A 629 28.24 -16.85 13.71
CA ALA A 629 29.09 -17.73 14.52
C ALA A 629 30.52 -17.73 13.99
N VAL A 630 31.45 -17.32 14.85
CA VAL A 630 32.89 -17.24 14.52
C VAL A 630 33.73 -18.28 15.34
N SER A 631 33.11 -18.88 16.36
CA SER A 631 33.76 -19.91 17.17
C SER A 631 33.12 -21.28 16.99
N MET A 632 33.89 -22.34 17.17
CA MET A 632 33.39 -23.72 17.08
C MET A 632 32.31 -24.02 18.11
N GLU A 633 32.39 -23.41 19.29
CA GLU A 633 31.41 -23.57 20.36
C GLU A 633 30.06 -23.02 19.94
N THR A 634 30.01 -21.83 19.33
CA THR A 634 28.77 -21.24 18.80
C THR A 634 28.20 -22.06 17.65
N ILE A 635 29.08 -22.58 16.78
CA ILE A 635 28.65 -23.44 15.64
C ILE A 635 28.00 -24.73 16.18
N CYS A 636 28.63 -25.40 17.17
CA CYS A 636 28.06 -26.59 17.79
C CYS A 636 26.72 -26.31 18.47
N GLN A 637 26.64 -25.22 19.24
CA GLN A 637 25.40 -24.82 19.91
C GLN A 637 24.27 -24.55 18.89
N MET A 638 24.57 -23.88 17.78
CA MET A 638 23.56 -23.62 16.74
C MET A 638 23.06 -24.92 16.11
N GLN A 639 23.95 -25.87 15.82
CA GLN A 639 23.58 -27.18 15.25
C GLN A 639 22.64 -27.97 16.17
N GLU A 640 22.80 -27.88 17.50
CA GLU A 640 21.91 -28.48 18.48
C GLU A 640 20.57 -27.73 18.56
N LEU A 641 20.61 -26.41 18.63
CA LEU A 641 19.44 -25.57 18.80
C LEU A 641 18.50 -25.63 17.60
N LEU A 642 19.02 -25.72 16.37
CA LEU A 642 18.19 -25.88 15.17
C LEU A 642 17.42 -27.21 15.12
N LYS A 643 17.84 -28.24 15.89
CA LYS A 643 17.08 -29.49 16.03
C LYS A 643 15.93 -29.38 17.03
N GLU A 644 16.03 -28.43 17.96
CA GLU A 644 15.09 -28.28 19.07
C GLU A 644 14.06 -27.19 18.81
N LEU A 645 14.46 -26.13 18.09
CA LEU A 645 13.62 -24.98 17.80
C LEU A 645 12.72 -25.28 16.58
N PRO A 646 11.44 -24.88 16.62
CA PRO A 646 10.59 -24.94 15.45
C PRO A 646 10.98 -23.82 14.48
N VAL A 647 11.65 -24.19 13.40
CA VAL A 647 12.20 -23.25 12.40
C VAL A 647 11.79 -23.67 10.99
N GLU A 648 11.67 -22.68 10.14
CA GLU A 648 11.46 -22.81 8.70
C GLU A 648 12.42 -21.88 7.95
N GLN A 649 12.54 -22.07 6.63
CA GLN A 649 13.40 -21.27 5.77
C GLN A 649 14.86 -21.23 6.30
N GLU A 650 15.32 -22.36 6.83
CA GLU A 650 16.69 -22.49 7.35
C GLU A 650 17.72 -22.41 6.22
N GLU A 651 18.71 -21.57 6.42
CA GLU A 651 19.88 -21.46 5.55
C GLU A 651 21.14 -21.32 6.40
N ILE A 652 22.12 -22.14 6.13
CA ILE A 652 23.43 -22.11 6.77
C ILE A 652 24.47 -21.84 5.70
N LEU A 653 25.21 -20.75 5.81
CA LEU A 653 26.29 -20.45 4.89
C LEU A 653 27.59 -20.15 5.63
N GLN A 654 28.70 -20.51 5.00
CA GLN A 654 30.04 -20.12 5.44
C GLN A 654 30.56 -19.03 4.50
N LEU A 655 30.88 -17.85 5.04
CA LEU A 655 31.47 -16.74 4.31
C LEU A 655 32.97 -16.66 4.58
N SER A 656 33.80 -16.79 3.54
CA SER A 656 35.24 -16.59 3.58
C SER A 656 35.60 -15.36 2.74
N VAL A 657 36.25 -14.39 3.37
CA VAL A 657 36.61 -13.12 2.73
C VAL A 657 38.12 -13.01 2.62
N THR A 658 38.60 -12.66 1.42
CA THR A 658 40.01 -12.34 1.19
C THR A 658 40.12 -10.99 0.50
N LYS A 659 40.68 -10.01 1.17
CA LYS A 659 40.93 -8.67 0.63
C LYS A 659 42.37 -8.55 0.11
N THR A 660 42.60 -7.61 -0.80
CA THR A 660 43.96 -7.24 -1.21
C THR A 660 44.44 -6.06 -0.36
N LYS A 661 45.67 -6.11 0.04
CA LYS A 661 46.37 -5.00 0.68
C LYS A 661 47.57 -4.61 -0.16
N GLN A 662 47.66 -3.33 -0.50
CA GLN A 662 48.80 -2.81 -1.25
C GLN A 662 50.05 -2.75 -0.33
N LEU A 663 51.13 -3.35 -0.75
CA LEU A 663 52.41 -3.30 -0.09
C LEU A 663 53.49 -2.96 -1.11
N GLY A 664 53.91 -1.70 -1.13
CA GLY A 664 54.74 -1.19 -2.22
C GLY A 664 54.08 -1.27 -3.59
N GLY A 665 54.68 -1.94 -4.53
CA GLY A 665 54.10 -2.16 -5.88
C GLY A 665 53.26 -3.43 -6.01
N TYR A 666 52.99 -4.17 -4.93
CA TYR A 666 52.30 -5.46 -4.94
C TYR A 666 50.94 -5.40 -4.21
N HIS A 667 49.95 -6.20 -4.71
CA HIS A 667 48.71 -6.45 -4.03
C HIS A 667 48.77 -7.80 -3.33
N MET A 668 48.95 -7.79 -2.00
CA MET A 668 49.01 -9.00 -1.18
C MET A 668 47.61 -9.44 -0.76
N LEU A 669 47.32 -10.73 -0.83
CA LEU A 669 46.08 -11.32 -0.36
C LEU A 669 46.13 -11.41 1.18
N GLN A 670 45.07 -10.92 1.82
CA GLN A 670 44.85 -10.99 3.26
C GLN A 670 43.51 -11.67 3.54
N ALA A 671 43.53 -12.92 3.98
CA ALA A 671 42.36 -13.69 4.34
C ALA A 671 41.85 -13.27 5.72
N ALA A 672 40.56 -13.13 5.86
CA ALA A 672 39.85 -13.03 7.13
C ALA A 672 39.43 -14.43 7.63
N ASN A 673 39.15 -14.55 8.93
CA ASN A 673 38.57 -15.79 9.46
C ASN A 673 37.20 -16.04 8.84
N PRO A 674 36.89 -17.30 8.48
CA PRO A 674 35.56 -17.65 8.01
C PRO A 674 34.50 -17.40 9.09
N VAL A 675 33.32 -16.96 8.65
CA VAL A 675 32.17 -16.76 9.54
C VAL A 675 30.99 -17.61 9.04
N TYR A 676 30.39 -18.36 9.96
CA TYR A 676 29.13 -19.05 9.65
C TYR A 676 27.95 -18.11 9.94
N ILE A 677 27.04 -18.01 8.98
CA ILE A 677 25.82 -17.23 9.09
C ILE A 677 24.65 -18.19 9.04
N TYR A 678 23.90 -18.24 10.12
CA TYR A 678 22.66 -19.00 10.26
C TYR A 678 21.48 -18.04 10.06
N ALA A 679 20.61 -18.34 9.15
CA ALA A 679 19.42 -17.54 8.86
C ALA A 679 18.18 -18.44 8.83
N PHE A 680 17.18 -18.14 9.63
CA PHE A 680 15.95 -18.94 9.74
C PHE A 680 14.79 -18.09 10.25
N THR A 681 13.56 -18.56 10.05
CA THR A 681 12.36 -17.97 10.63
C THR A 681 11.77 -18.94 11.62
N PHE A 682 11.32 -18.46 12.77
CA PHE A 682 10.55 -19.32 13.68
C PHE A 682 9.23 -19.72 13.05
N SER A 683 8.72 -20.90 13.37
CA SER A 683 7.42 -21.40 12.94
C SER A 683 6.59 -21.83 14.13
N GLU A 684 5.26 -21.82 14.01
CA GLU A 684 4.42 -22.41 15.04
C GLU A 684 4.63 -23.94 15.03
N THR A 685 4.81 -24.53 16.22
CA THR A 685 4.78 -25.98 16.33
C THR A 685 3.42 -26.47 15.85
N SER A 686 3.40 -27.27 14.80
CA SER A 686 2.20 -28.03 14.43
C SER A 686 1.85 -28.94 15.60
N SER A 687 0.89 -28.50 16.43
CA SER A 687 0.34 -29.29 17.55
C SER A 687 -0.43 -30.50 17.05
#